data_65469b91ede1456f725e3498d5ddd268
#
_entry.id   65469b91ede1456f725e3498d5ddd268
#
_cell.length_a   1.000
_cell.length_b   1.000
_cell.length_c   1.000
_cell.angle_alpha   90.00
_cell.angle_beta   90.00
_cell.angle_gamma   90.00
#
_symmetry.space_group_name_H-M   'P 1'
#
loop_
_entity.id
_entity.type
_entity.pdbx_description
1 polymer ?
#
loop_
_entity_poly.entity_id
_entity_poly.type
_entity_poly.pdbx_seq_one_letter_code
_entity_poly.pdbx_strand_id
1 'polypeptide(L)'
;MACGSLSGFMGEFQSMDTHACDTSQPNVYNRISSAHSILSYFTQTVFMMNFPARLLSTLREPLIIAGIIILGWYPMESLASNAPLIPTEVVPVDKQPELQTRWQLSDIYPDKGAWLEEKDQMLAKLGQWRGCTNDLGASAARLLECLLLFERIDQQMSRLRVYSRLLVDSDTKNPDYVNLRLRAQVLTTQVADQTSFLRPAIIKLGSGVIDGFIAVEPQLRSFAPWLKDLLRQGTHTLSTPQEQIVAQSGLMAATPYNTYRIFVGSDMPWAELDIANNNHLKLDPPTYKSLRSHSSRPLRRRLYQAYWRRWRAFEPTMGMMLQGQLQKNWFLAQVRHYPTALTASLHEPGVPPQIYRRLMTEVHAHMDNLHRYMRLRQRILGVETLEYPDLYASLSLVKEEFSPAQAKALILSSVDPLGETYQKTLSEAMNAGWMDLFPRPGKRSGAYMNGKAHNVHPYILLNYTGDFNSVSTMAHEWGHAMHRFYSSQAQAYLVSNYATFIAEVASTFNQALLLNFMIEQSDHVEIQLFFLIQAIEQIRNTFFRQALFAEFEEQINQRTQQGETLTGEKLSGLYLKLLRRYYGHDEGIIEIDPIYGIEWASVRHLYLDFYVYQYATSLAASSLLADQVLAGQQGSRERYMNLLRAGRSLPPHELLKNAGVDLSEPEPYQILMDRMNTMLDQVEALIDEREHNDVAAESGN
;
A
#
# COMPACT_ATOMS: atom_id res chain seq x y z
N MET A 1 15.11 34.60 49.43
CA MET A 1 16.18 34.28 50.41
C MET A 1 17.08 33.25 49.78
N ALA A 2 18.35 33.65 49.63
CA ALA A 2 19.62 32.95 49.46
C ALA A 2 19.70 32.03 48.17
N CYS A 3 20.43 32.41 47.12
CA CYS A 3 21.87 32.65 46.96
C CYS A 3 22.74 31.45 47.39
N GLY A 4 23.45 30.90 46.38
CA GLY A 4 24.50 29.91 46.56
C GLY A 4 25.15 29.55 45.24
N SER A 5 26.06 30.36 44.83
CA SER A 5 27.07 30.23 43.77
C SER A 5 28.14 29.18 44.08
N LEU A 6 28.77 28.63 43.04
CA LEU A 6 30.17 28.17 42.93
C LEU A 6 30.32 27.64 41.47
N SER A 7 30.92 28.34 40.50
CA SER A 7 32.31 28.73 40.21
C SER A 7 33.30 27.57 40.26
N GLY A 8 33.93 27.30 39.11
CA GLY A 8 35.31 26.88 39.03
C GLY A 8 35.58 25.57 38.30
N PHE A 9 36.01 25.64 37.07
CA PHE A 9 37.29 25.13 36.61
C PHE A 9 37.53 25.57 35.16
N MET A 10 38.33 26.64 35.03
CA MET A 10 39.10 26.97 33.82
C MET A 10 40.50 26.30 33.93
N GLY A 11 41.03 25.91 32.82
CA GLY A 11 42.41 25.45 32.67
C GLY A 11 42.68 25.05 31.23
N GLU A 12 43.00 26.00 30.42
CA GLU A 12 44.24 26.17 29.64
C GLU A 12 44.61 25.05 28.67
N PHE A 13 44.57 25.38 27.37
CA PHE A 13 45.77 25.31 26.54
C PHE A 13 45.71 26.35 25.40
N GLN A 14 46.71 27.23 25.41
CA GLN A 14 46.98 28.28 24.42
C GLN A 14 47.65 27.74 23.15
N SER A 15 47.30 28.40 22.06
CA SER A 15 48.11 28.94 20.95
C SER A 15 49.09 28.04 20.19
N MET A 16 48.98 28.07 18.86
CA MET A 16 50.07 28.46 17.97
C MET A 16 49.56 28.81 16.57
N ASP A 17 49.77 30.01 16.27
CA ASP A 17 50.04 30.84 15.11
C ASP A 17 49.83 30.33 13.69
N THR A 18 49.13 31.22 13.00
CA THR A 18 49.18 31.69 11.62
C THR A 18 50.49 31.52 10.85
N HIS A 19 50.39 31.03 9.63
CA HIS A 19 51.11 31.65 8.48
C HIS A 19 50.30 31.47 7.19
N ALA A 20 50.05 32.61 6.57
CA ALA A 20 49.57 32.82 5.23
C ALA A 20 50.72 32.72 4.21
N CYS A 21 50.36 32.50 2.98
CA CYS A 21 50.98 32.80 1.68
C CYS A 21 50.86 31.56 0.76
N ASP A 22 50.62 31.62 -0.46
CA ASP A 22 50.27 32.54 -1.53
C ASP A 22 50.19 31.70 -2.82
N THR A 23 49.32 32.10 -3.68
CA THR A 23 49.18 31.94 -5.12
C THR A 23 50.12 31.01 -5.91
N SER A 24 49.51 30.35 -6.84
CA SER A 24 49.82 30.23 -8.29
C SER A 24 49.79 28.81 -8.85
N GLN A 25 48.94 28.65 -9.86
CA GLN A 25 48.90 27.59 -10.88
C GLN A 25 50.18 27.60 -11.75
N PRO A 26 50.44 26.70 -12.74
CA PRO A 26 49.56 25.70 -13.36
C PRO A 26 50.23 24.37 -13.82
N ASN A 27 49.34 23.47 -14.31
CA ASN A 27 49.62 22.45 -15.35
C ASN A 27 50.84 21.55 -15.31
N VAL A 28 50.66 20.25 -15.26
CA VAL A 28 51.26 19.31 -16.20
C VAL A 28 50.37 18.13 -16.49
N TYR A 29 50.05 17.97 -17.78
CA TYR A 29 49.51 16.81 -18.44
C TYR A 29 50.55 15.69 -18.56
N ASN A 30 50.06 14.46 -18.60
CA ASN A 30 50.54 13.30 -19.34
C ASN A 30 51.30 12.17 -18.64
N ARG A 31 50.74 11.01 -18.98
CA ARG A 31 51.36 9.68 -19.16
C ARG A 31 51.65 8.87 -17.91
N ILE A 32 50.99 7.74 -17.80
CA ILE A 32 51.56 6.44 -18.26
C ILE A 32 50.43 5.41 -18.34
N SER A 33 50.29 4.88 -19.52
CA SER A 33 49.70 3.62 -19.92
C SER A 33 50.47 2.44 -19.34
N SER A 34 49.76 1.31 -19.28
CA SER A 34 50.27 -0.07 -19.22
C SER A 34 50.25 -0.76 -17.85
N ALA A 35 49.27 -1.63 -17.73
CA ALA A 35 49.43 -2.98 -17.22
C ALA A 35 48.21 -3.82 -17.63
N HIS A 36 48.20 -4.25 -18.89
CA HIS A 36 47.66 -5.55 -19.28
C HIS A 36 48.58 -6.62 -18.68
N SER A 37 48.02 -7.60 -18.10
CA SER A 37 48.51 -8.96 -17.84
C SER A 37 48.18 -9.38 -16.42
N ILE A 38 47.11 -10.14 -16.30
CA ILE A 38 46.93 -11.41 -15.59
C ILE A 38 45.47 -11.84 -15.85
N LEU A 39 45.25 -12.34 -17.06
CA LEU A 39 44.13 -13.19 -17.42
C LEU A 39 44.68 -14.26 -18.31
N SER A 40 44.98 -15.38 -17.76
CA SER A 40 45.06 -16.71 -18.38
C SER A 40 45.80 -17.66 -17.45
N TYR A 41 45.12 -18.50 -16.83
CA TYR A 41 45.50 -19.88 -16.48
C TYR A 41 44.30 -20.47 -15.74
N PHE A 42 43.53 -21.25 -16.41
CA PHE A 42 42.87 -22.47 -16.05
C PHE A 42 41.69 -22.73 -16.99
N THR A 43 42.07 -23.09 -18.21
CA THR A 43 41.22 -23.94 -19.08
C THR A 43 42.03 -25.19 -19.40
N GLN A 44 41.32 -26.30 -19.40
CA GLN A 44 41.71 -27.67 -19.84
C GLN A 44 42.37 -28.59 -18.77
N THR A 45 41.56 -29.48 -18.23
CA THR A 45 41.86 -30.89 -18.33
C THR A 45 40.57 -31.70 -18.37
N VAL A 46 40.20 -32.08 -19.58
CA VAL A 46 39.27 -33.15 -19.91
C VAL A 46 39.99 -34.46 -19.66
N PHE A 47 39.39 -35.36 -18.93
CA PHE A 47 39.72 -36.80 -19.06
C PHE A 47 38.43 -37.61 -19.10
N MET A 48 38.17 -38.10 -20.30
CA MET A 48 37.25 -39.24 -20.57
C MET A 48 37.79 -40.50 -19.92
N MET A 49 36.93 -41.24 -19.29
CA MET A 49 37.08 -42.69 -19.21
C MET A 49 35.74 -43.34 -19.52
N ASN A 50 35.64 -43.88 -20.74
CA ASN A 50 34.75 -44.95 -21.15
C ASN A 50 35.16 -46.23 -20.49
N PHE A 51 34.21 -47.02 -19.95
CA PHE A 51 34.27 -48.48 -19.95
C PHE A 51 32.87 -49.07 -20.11
N PRO A 52 32.76 -50.29 -20.69
CA PRO A 52 31.66 -50.68 -21.54
C PRO A 52 30.62 -51.59 -20.89
N ALA A 53 29.48 -51.63 -21.59
CA ALA A 53 28.42 -52.62 -21.37
C ALA A 53 28.89 -54.06 -21.68
N ARG A 54 28.53 -54.98 -20.82
CA ARG A 54 28.08 -56.37 -21.07
C ARG A 54 28.33 -57.25 -19.84
N LEU A 55 27.30 -57.75 -19.23
CA LEU A 55 27.03 -59.20 -19.23
C LEU A 55 25.66 -59.48 -18.63
N LEU A 56 24.94 -60.15 -19.45
CA LEU A 56 23.65 -60.79 -19.25
C LEU A 56 23.71 -61.94 -18.25
N SER A 57 22.53 -62.16 -17.66
CA SER A 57 21.89 -63.47 -17.48
C SER A 57 22.11 -64.27 -16.21
N THR A 58 20.96 -64.66 -15.74
CA THR A 58 20.52 -65.91 -15.11
C THR A 58 20.51 -66.03 -13.59
N LEU A 59 19.30 -66.10 -13.07
CA LEU A 59 18.58 -67.27 -12.53
C LEU A 59 17.41 -66.75 -11.67
N ARG A 60 16.18 -66.95 -12.12
CA ARG A 60 15.16 -67.91 -11.67
C ARG A 60 14.91 -67.98 -10.18
N GLU A 61 13.69 -67.55 -9.89
CA GLU A 61 12.78 -67.85 -8.76
C GLU A 61 12.84 -69.31 -8.19
N PRO A 62 12.09 -69.70 -7.13
CA PRO A 62 10.95 -69.05 -6.47
C PRO A 62 10.78 -69.29 -4.94
N LEU A 63 9.74 -68.76 -4.36
CA LEU A 63 8.77 -69.31 -3.39
C LEU A 63 8.89 -69.02 -1.87
N ILE A 64 7.86 -68.37 -1.38
CA ILE A 64 6.97 -68.59 -0.22
C ILE A 64 7.52 -68.23 1.17
N ILE A 65 6.87 -67.26 1.83
CA ILE A 65 5.91 -67.38 2.94
C ILE A 65 5.36 -66.00 3.34
N ALA A 66 4.15 -65.86 3.11
CA ALA A 66 3.02 -65.22 3.75
C ALA A 66 3.19 -64.64 5.14
N GLY A 67 2.62 -63.46 5.34
CA GLY A 67 2.20 -63.01 6.65
C GLY A 67 2.02 -61.51 6.78
N ILE A 68 0.89 -60.99 6.29
CA ILE A 68 0.02 -59.99 6.94
C ILE A 68 0.74 -58.83 7.62
N ILE A 69 0.72 -57.62 6.99
CA ILE A 69 0.13 -56.38 7.48
C ILE A 69 0.00 -55.44 6.26
N ILE A 70 -1.16 -55.50 5.59
CA ILE A 70 -1.62 -54.46 4.70
C ILE A 70 -2.49 -53.56 5.57
N LEU A 71 -1.87 -52.54 6.18
CA LEU A 71 -2.56 -51.33 6.55
C LEU A 71 -2.41 -50.38 5.36
N GLY A 72 -3.53 -50.17 4.71
CA GLY A 72 -3.63 -49.47 3.45
C GLY A 72 -3.06 -48.07 3.51
N TRP A 73 -2.02 -47.88 2.72
CA TRP A 73 -1.72 -46.59 2.12
C TRP A 73 -2.60 -46.45 0.87
N TYR A 74 -3.80 -45.92 1.04
CA TYR A 74 -4.46 -45.29 -0.08
C TYR A 74 -3.69 -44.01 -0.41
N PRO A 75 -3.20 -43.82 -1.64
CA PRO A 75 -2.86 -42.49 -2.10
C PRO A 75 -4.17 -41.68 -2.07
N MET A 76 -4.22 -40.63 -1.28
CA MET A 76 -5.20 -39.58 -1.39
C MET A 76 -4.96 -38.89 -2.75
N GLU A 77 -5.39 -39.58 -3.84
CA GLU A 77 -5.55 -38.94 -5.13
C GLU A 77 -6.70 -37.94 -4.97
N SER A 78 -6.29 -36.70 -5.02
CA SER A 78 -7.07 -35.51 -5.00
C SER A 78 -8.42 -35.67 -5.72
N LEU A 79 -9.51 -35.56 -5.00
CA LEU A 79 -10.74 -34.96 -5.51
C LEU A 79 -10.46 -33.46 -5.73
N ALA A 80 -9.53 -33.13 -6.63
CA ALA A 80 -9.48 -31.83 -7.23
C ALA A 80 -10.74 -31.73 -8.08
N SER A 81 -11.74 -31.04 -7.57
CA SER A 81 -12.93 -30.69 -8.32
C SER A 81 -12.48 -30.05 -9.64
N ASN A 82 -12.73 -30.72 -10.77
CA ASN A 82 -12.53 -30.16 -12.11
C ASN A 82 -13.69 -29.19 -12.47
N ALA A 83 -14.42 -28.70 -11.49
CA ALA A 83 -15.45 -27.72 -11.70
C ALA A 83 -14.83 -26.41 -12.19
N PRO A 84 -15.39 -25.79 -13.23
CA PRO A 84 -14.88 -24.51 -13.71
C PRO A 84 -15.07 -23.44 -12.65
N LEU A 85 -13.97 -22.81 -12.23
CA LEU A 85 -13.95 -21.67 -11.29
C LEU A 85 -14.57 -20.40 -11.90
N ILE A 86 -14.81 -20.42 -13.21
CA ILE A 86 -15.34 -19.28 -13.94
C ILE A 86 -16.83 -19.44 -14.06
N PRO A 87 -17.63 -18.47 -13.57
CA PRO A 87 -19.07 -18.45 -13.72
C PRO A 87 -19.52 -18.55 -15.18
N THR A 88 -20.61 -19.22 -15.43
CA THR A 88 -21.16 -19.46 -16.78
C THR A 88 -21.71 -18.20 -17.46
N GLU A 89 -22.03 -17.16 -16.71
CA GLU A 89 -22.58 -15.90 -17.21
C GLU A 89 -21.55 -14.82 -17.56
N VAL A 90 -20.27 -15.18 -17.63
CA VAL A 90 -19.20 -14.24 -18.01
C VAL A 90 -19.23 -13.98 -19.51
N VAL A 91 -19.04 -12.72 -19.91
CA VAL A 91 -18.94 -12.34 -21.34
C VAL A 91 -17.86 -13.20 -22.01
N PRO A 92 -18.18 -13.93 -23.11
CA PRO A 92 -17.23 -14.83 -23.76
C PRO A 92 -15.93 -14.12 -24.15
N VAL A 93 -14.80 -14.72 -23.76
CA VAL A 93 -13.45 -14.19 -23.96
C VAL A 93 -13.14 -13.95 -25.45
N ASP A 94 -13.61 -14.80 -26.33
CA ASP A 94 -13.42 -14.74 -27.78
C ASP A 94 -14.10 -13.55 -28.46
N LYS A 95 -15.02 -12.88 -27.79
CA LYS A 95 -15.71 -11.66 -28.26
C LYS A 95 -15.11 -10.37 -27.72
N GLN A 96 -14.07 -10.44 -26.88
CA GLN A 96 -13.45 -9.27 -26.28
C GLN A 96 -12.25 -8.80 -27.09
N PRO A 97 -12.03 -7.46 -27.24
CA PRO A 97 -10.79 -6.93 -27.79
C PRO A 97 -9.57 -7.40 -26.98
N GLU A 98 -8.44 -7.60 -27.67
CA GLU A 98 -7.20 -8.04 -27.03
C GLU A 98 -6.75 -7.05 -25.95
N LEU A 99 -6.42 -7.58 -24.77
CA LEU A 99 -5.97 -6.80 -23.61
C LEU A 99 -4.56 -6.27 -23.84
N GLN A 100 -4.38 -4.94 -23.79
CA GLN A 100 -3.06 -4.32 -23.80
C GLN A 100 -2.34 -4.57 -22.47
N THR A 101 -1.18 -5.20 -22.51
CA THR A 101 -0.42 -5.63 -21.31
C THR A 101 0.79 -4.78 -20.99
N ARG A 102 0.97 -3.67 -21.70
CA ARG A 102 2.07 -2.70 -21.54
C ARG A 102 1.53 -1.28 -21.53
N TRP A 103 2.19 -0.42 -20.77
CA TRP A 103 1.92 1.01 -20.80
C TRP A 103 2.19 1.63 -22.16
N GLN A 104 1.31 2.54 -22.57
CA GLN A 104 1.53 3.44 -23.69
C GLN A 104 2.01 4.81 -23.20
N LEU A 105 3.30 4.92 -22.85
CA LEU A 105 3.86 6.14 -22.27
C LEU A 105 3.97 7.29 -23.27
N SER A 106 3.87 7.01 -24.57
CA SER A 106 3.76 8.03 -25.63
C SER A 106 2.57 8.98 -25.47
N ASP A 107 1.55 8.59 -24.69
CA ASP A 107 0.40 9.44 -24.38
C ASP A 107 0.77 10.59 -23.42
N ILE A 108 1.88 10.45 -22.68
CA ILE A 108 2.46 11.55 -21.89
C ILE A 108 3.48 12.31 -22.75
N TYR A 109 4.49 11.61 -23.28
CA TYR A 109 5.50 12.14 -24.19
C TYR A 109 5.91 11.06 -25.20
N PRO A 110 5.97 11.39 -26.48
CA PRO A 110 6.40 10.45 -27.51
C PRO A 110 7.86 9.98 -27.29
N ASP A 111 8.69 10.85 -26.75
CA ASP A 111 10.10 10.56 -26.48
C ASP A 111 10.71 11.49 -25.42
N LYS A 112 12.01 11.30 -25.14
CA LYS A 112 12.79 12.12 -24.20
C LYS A 112 12.97 13.56 -24.69
N GLY A 113 12.95 13.80 -26.00
CA GLY A 113 13.08 15.15 -26.60
C GLY A 113 11.88 16.02 -26.21
N ALA A 114 10.68 15.51 -26.37
CA ALA A 114 9.44 16.19 -25.98
C ALA A 114 9.40 16.47 -24.46
N TRP A 115 9.92 15.55 -23.62
CA TRP A 115 10.07 15.77 -22.19
C TRP A 115 11.02 16.93 -21.87
N LEU A 116 12.16 17.04 -22.60
CA LEU A 116 13.12 18.12 -22.42
C LEU A 116 12.55 19.46 -22.85
N GLU A 117 11.81 19.51 -23.95
CA GLU A 117 11.16 20.70 -24.44
C GLU A 117 10.12 21.23 -23.43
N GLU A 118 9.23 20.36 -22.93
CA GLU A 118 8.25 20.78 -21.93
C GLU A 118 8.91 21.25 -20.61
N LYS A 119 10.02 20.62 -20.21
CA LYS A 119 10.85 21.09 -19.09
C LYS A 119 11.30 22.53 -19.29
N ASP A 120 11.80 22.89 -20.49
CA ASP A 120 12.32 24.24 -20.78
C ASP A 120 11.16 25.25 -20.83
N GLN A 121 10.03 24.88 -21.39
CA GLN A 121 8.81 25.69 -21.38
C GLN A 121 8.28 25.94 -19.94
N MET A 122 8.30 24.91 -19.08
CA MET A 122 7.91 25.04 -17.67
C MET A 122 8.85 25.98 -16.91
N LEU A 123 10.17 25.88 -17.12
CA LEU A 123 11.15 26.76 -16.48
C LEU A 123 10.99 28.21 -16.91
N ALA A 124 10.64 28.48 -18.16
CA ALA A 124 10.30 29.83 -18.63
C ALA A 124 9.08 30.41 -17.88
N LYS A 125 8.03 29.62 -17.68
CA LYS A 125 6.85 30.04 -16.89
C LYS A 125 7.20 30.25 -15.41
N LEU A 126 8.06 29.41 -14.86
CA LEU A 126 8.56 29.57 -13.50
C LEU A 126 9.35 30.86 -13.32
N GLY A 127 10.05 31.34 -14.37
CA GLY A 127 10.65 32.68 -14.40
C GLY A 127 9.60 33.81 -14.32
N GLN A 128 8.47 33.68 -15.03
CA GLN A 128 7.35 34.63 -14.99
C GLN A 128 6.65 34.63 -13.63
N TRP A 129 6.55 33.48 -12.96
CA TRP A 129 5.92 33.29 -11.65
C TRP A 129 6.47 34.22 -10.57
N ARG A 130 7.73 34.62 -10.65
CA ARG A 130 8.36 35.55 -9.71
C ARG A 130 7.63 36.91 -9.65
N GLY A 131 6.94 37.30 -10.72
CA GLY A 131 6.12 38.50 -10.72
C GLY A 131 4.91 38.47 -9.77
N CYS A 132 4.46 37.26 -9.36
CA CYS A 132 3.36 37.07 -8.43
C CYS A 132 3.74 37.20 -6.94
N THR A 133 5.03 37.29 -6.62
CA THR A 133 5.50 37.26 -5.23
C THR A 133 5.01 38.41 -4.38
N ASN A 134 4.94 39.60 -4.95
CA ASN A 134 4.69 40.86 -4.19
C ASN A 134 3.26 41.37 -4.29
N ASP A 135 2.48 40.96 -5.29
CA ASP A 135 1.19 41.57 -5.63
C ASP A 135 0.04 40.59 -5.87
N LEU A 136 0.23 39.32 -5.48
CA LEU A 136 -0.78 38.25 -5.63
C LEU A 136 -2.17 38.67 -5.12
N GLY A 137 -2.25 39.43 -4.06
CA GLY A 137 -3.49 39.92 -3.42
C GLY A 137 -3.93 41.32 -3.83
N ALA A 138 -3.30 41.93 -4.84
CA ALA A 138 -3.63 43.32 -5.23
C ALA A 138 -5.04 43.47 -5.80
N SER A 139 -5.57 42.46 -6.48
CA SER A 139 -6.94 42.41 -7.00
C SER A 139 -7.39 40.99 -7.31
N ALA A 140 -8.69 40.76 -7.49
CA ALA A 140 -9.23 39.46 -7.92
C ALA A 140 -8.66 39.00 -9.26
N ALA A 141 -8.52 39.93 -10.24
CA ALA A 141 -7.92 39.63 -11.54
C ALA A 141 -6.44 39.20 -11.41
N ARG A 142 -5.68 39.86 -10.53
CA ARG A 142 -4.28 39.52 -10.29
C ARG A 142 -4.13 38.17 -9.60
N LEU A 143 -4.97 37.88 -8.62
CA LEU A 143 -5.02 36.55 -7.99
C LEU A 143 -5.29 35.45 -9.04
N LEU A 144 -6.31 35.67 -9.89
CA LEU A 144 -6.65 34.72 -10.96
C LEU A 144 -5.48 34.50 -11.93
N GLU A 145 -4.82 35.54 -12.40
CA GLU A 145 -3.66 35.47 -13.28
C GLU A 145 -2.55 34.59 -12.68
N CYS A 146 -2.22 34.85 -11.40
CA CYS A 146 -1.22 34.10 -10.69
C CYS A 146 -1.65 32.64 -10.47
N LEU A 147 -2.90 32.36 -10.10
CA LEU A 147 -3.37 31.00 -9.93
C LEU A 147 -3.37 30.20 -11.24
N LEU A 148 -3.76 30.81 -12.36
CA LEU A 148 -3.69 30.18 -13.68
C LEU A 148 -2.24 29.89 -14.11
N LEU A 149 -1.30 30.76 -13.77
CA LEU A 149 0.12 30.52 -14.05
C LEU A 149 0.68 29.39 -13.18
N PHE A 150 0.36 29.37 -11.88
CA PHE A 150 0.71 28.29 -10.96
C PHE A 150 0.16 26.95 -11.45
N GLU A 151 -1.12 26.91 -11.80
CA GLU A 151 -1.77 25.72 -12.31
C GLU A 151 -1.06 25.17 -13.54
N ARG A 152 -0.70 26.01 -14.52
CA ARG A 152 0.06 25.58 -15.72
C ARG A 152 1.44 25.02 -15.39
N ILE A 153 2.14 25.62 -14.42
CA ILE A 153 3.46 25.12 -13.98
C ILE A 153 3.30 23.74 -13.32
N ASP A 154 2.31 23.57 -12.43
CA ASP A 154 2.08 22.32 -11.74
C ASP A 154 1.57 21.21 -12.69
N GLN A 155 0.73 21.54 -13.66
CA GLN A 155 0.29 20.64 -14.72
C GLN A 155 1.48 20.08 -15.51
N GLN A 156 2.39 20.95 -15.97
CA GLN A 156 3.59 20.52 -16.69
C GLN A 156 4.53 19.71 -15.79
N MET A 157 4.74 20.16 -14.55
CA MET A 157 5.57 19.43 -13.59
C MET A 157 4.99 18.04 -13.28
N SER A 158 3.67 17.91 -13.19
CA SER A 158 2.99 16.62 -12.97
C SER A 158 3.30 15.61 -14.08
N ARG A 159 3.24 16.02 -15.34
CA ARG A 159 3.57 15.20 -16.52
C ARG A 159 5.05 14.78 -16.52
N LEU A 160 5.96 15.75 -16.32
CA LEU A 160 7.41 15.51 -16.26
C LEU A 160 7.78 14.48 -15.19
N ARG A 161 7.16 14.62 -14.01
CA ARG A 161 7.39 13.75 -12.86
C ARG A 161 6.85 12.34 -13.06
N VAL A 162 5.61 12.23 -13.59
CA VAL A 162 4.95 10.94 -13.79
C VAL A 162 5.67 10.13 -14.86
N TYR A 163 5.94 10.70 -16.03
CA TYR A 163 6.66 10.03 -17.10
C TYR A 163 7.99 9.44 -16.65
N SER A 164 8.84 10.28 -16.02
CA SER A 164 10.13 9.83 -15.53
C SER A 164 10.04 8.73 -14.45
N ARG A 165 8.97 8.74 -13.63
CA ARG A 165 8.72 7.70 -12.64
C ARG A 165 8.30 6.39 -13.28
N LEU A 166 7.33 6.43 -14.23
CA LEU A 166 6.83 5.24 -14.90
C LEU A 166 7.93 4.53 -15.71
N LEU A 167 8.82 5.29 -16.36
CA LEU A 167 9.99 4.72 -17.03
C LEU A 167 10.87 3.93 -16.05
N VAL A 168 11.25 4.51 -14.91
CA VAL A 168 12.05 3.80 -13.89
C VAL A 168 11.29 2.60 -13.32
N ASP A 169 9.99 2.74 -13.02
CA ASP A 169 9.19 1.65 -12.48
C ASP A 169 9.02 0.50 -13.49
N SER A 170 9.13 0.79 -14.80
CA SER A 170 9.14 -0.22 -15.88
C SER A 170 10.48 -0.96 -15.99
N ASP A 171 11.61 -0.30 -15.69
CA ASP A 171 12.95 -0.89 -15.61
C ASP A 171 13.86 -0.08 -14.68
N THR A 172 13.97 -0.53 -13.44
CA THR A 172 14.77 0.11 -12.38
C THR A 172 16.28 0.04 -12.61
N LYS A 173 16.73 -0.79 -13.55
CA LYS A 173 18.15 -0.99 -13.88
C LYS A 173 18.62 -0.10 -15.04
N ASN A 174 17.70 0.53 -15.76
CA ASN A 174 18.04 1.38 -16.90
C ASN A 174 18.61 2.73 -16.43
N PRO A 175 19.89 3.03 -16.71
CA PRO A 175 20.56 4.24 -16.19
C PRO A 175 19.98 5.53 -16.77
N ASP A 176 19.48 5.51 -18.02
CA ASP A 176 18.85 6.68 -18.64
C ASP A 176 17.54 7.05 -17.94
N TYR A 177 16.73 6.03 -17.57
CA TYR A 177 15.48 6.24 -16.85
C TYR A 177 15.76 6.79 -15.45
N VAL A 178 16.74 6.21 -14.74
CA VAL A 178 17.17 6.70 -13.42
C VAL A 178 17.65 8.15 -13.52
N ASN A 179 18.46 8.50 -14.52
CA ASN A 179 18.94 9.87 -14.73
C ASN A 179 17.77 10.85 -14.98
N LEU A 180 16.82 10.47 -15.84
CA LEU A 180 15.64 11.30 -16.12
C LEU A 180 14.81 11.52 -14.83
N ARG A 181 14.67 10.49 -14.00
CA ARG A 181 13.98 10.56 -12.72
C ARG A 181 14.66 11.51 -11.74
N LEU A 182 15.99 11.47 -11.64
CA LEU A 182 16.77 12.38 -10.80
C LEU A 182 16.63 13.84 -11.27
N ARG A 183 16.67 14.08 -12.58
CA ARG A 183 16.38 15.40 -13.15
C ARG A 183 14.99 15.93 -12.78
N ALA A 184 13.96 15.08 -12.91
CA ALA A 184 12.60 15.44 -12.50
C ALA A 184 12.50 15.75 -10.99
N GLN A 185 13.31 15.08 -10.17
CA GLN A 185 13.38 15.32 -8.73
C GLN A 185 13.97 16.71 -8.42
N VAL A 186 15.08 17.07 -9.06
CA VAL A 186 15.67 18.42 -8.94
C VAL A 186 14.68 19.49 -9.36
N LEU A 187 14.00 19.30 -10.50
CA LEU A 187 12.97 20.24 -10.95
C LEU A 187 11.82 20.38 -9.96
N THR A 188 11.38 19.26 -9.35
CA THR A 188 10.32 19.28 -8.32
C THR A 188 10.73 20.14 -7.13
N THR A 189 11.98 20.00 -6.67
CA THR A 189 12.50 20.83 -5.56
C THR A 189 12.57 22.29 -5.95
N GLN A 190 13.02 22.61 -7.16
CA GLN A 190 13.11 23.97 -7.66
C GLN A 190 11.72 24.63 -7.79
N VAL A 191 10.71 23.92 -8.30
CA VAL A 191 9.34 24.42 -8.38
C VAL A 191 8.76 24.63 -6.98
N ALA A 192 8.95 23.66 -6.08
CA ALA A 192 8.48 23.77 -4.69
C ALA A 192 9.06 24.98 -3.96
N ASP A 193 10.37 25.22 -4.11
CA ASP A 193 11.05 26.37 -3.53
C ASP A 193 10.46 27.69 -4.05
N GLN A 194 10.35 27.86 -5.37
CA GLN A 194 9.87 29.11 -5.96
C GLN A 194 8.37 29.36 -5.76
N THR A 195 7.56 28.30 -5.53
CA THR A 195 6.11 28.42 -5.27
C THR A 195 5.75 28.45 -3.78
N SER A 196 6.73 28.30 -2.89
CA SER A 196 6.53 28.18 -1.44
C SER A 196 5.80 29.34 -0.78
N PHE A 197 5.90 30.56 -1.32
CA PHE A 197 5.26 31.76 -0.80
C PHE A 197 3.72 31.75 -1.03
N LEU A 198 3.19 30.98 -1.98
CA LEU A 198 1.81 31.02 -2.41
C LEU A 198 0.82 30.76 -1.28
N ARG A 199 1.03 29.65 -0.53
CA ARG A 199 0.14 29.27 0.57
C ARG A 199 0.11 30.32 1.68
N PRO A 200 1.25 30.76 2.24
CA PRO A 200 1.27 31.85 3.24
C PRO A 200 0.64 33.16 2.73
N ALA A 201 0.85 33.50 1.46
CA ALA A 201 0.26 34.73 0.89
C ALA A 201 -1.26 34.64 0.83
N ILE A 202 -1.84 33.51 0.38
CA ILE A 202 -3.31 33.32 0.36
C ILE A 202 -3.87 33.32 1.78
N ILE A 203 -3.24 32.65 2.72
CA ILE A 203 -3.69 32.61 4.13
C ILE A 203 -3.67 34.04 4.73
N LYS A 204 -2.66 34.84 4.41
CA LYS A 204 -2.56 36.25 4.87
C LYS A 204 -3.68 37.14 4.34
N LEU A 205 -4.21 36.87 3.15
CA LEU A 205 -5.36 37.61 2.61
C LEU A 205 -6.62 37.42 3.46
N GLY A 206 -6.79 36.19 4.00
CA GLY A 206 -7.94 35.83 4.83
C GLY A 206 -9.21 35.55 4.04
N SER A 207 -10.20 34.94 4.72
CA SER A 207 -11.43 34.46 4.07
C SER A 207 -12.25 35.59 3.47
N GLY A 208 -12.40 36.72 4.19
CA GLY A 208 -13.22 37.87 3.69
C GLY A 208 -12.73 38.46 2.37
N VAL A 209 -11.40 38.58 2.17
CA VAL A 209 -10.83 39.08 0.90
C VAL A 209 -11.01 38.05 -0.21
N ILE A 210 -10.74 36.77 0.08
CA ILE A 210 -10.86 35.67 -0.90
C ILE A 210 -12.33 35.49 -1.33
N ASP A 211 -13.29 35.52 -0.41
CA ASP A 211 -14.72 35.44 -0.74
C ASP A 211 -15.17 36.65 -1.56
N GLY A 212 -14.67 37.86 -1.24
CA GLY A 212 -14.90 39.07 -2.03
C GLY A 212 -14.34 38.93 -3.45
N PHE A 213 -13.13 38.37 -3.61
CA PHE A 213 -12.54 38.16 -4.94
C PHE A 213 -13.30 37.10 -5.76
N ILE A 214 -13.75 36.01 -5.14
CA ILE A 214 -14.58 34.98 -5.79
C ILE A 214 -15.93 35.55 -6.25
N ALA A 215 -16.49 36.53 -5.51
CA ALA A 215 -17.76 37.14 -5.86
C ALA A 215 -17.65 38.03 -7.11
N VAL A 216 -16.53 38.78 -7.28
CA VAL A 216 -16.34 39.72 -8.40
C VAL A 216 -15.64 39.11 -9.61
N GLU A 217 -14.91 38.00 -9.44
CA GLU A 217 -14.22 37.29 -10.52
C GLU A 217 -14.74 35.85 -10.65
N PRO A 218 -15.70 35.58 -11.57
CA PRO A 218 -16.36 34.30 -11.69
C PRO A 218 -15.42 33.12 -11.96
N GLN A 219 -14.28 33.33 -12.62
CA GLN A 219 -13.31 32.26 -12.92
C GLN A 219 -12.61 31.75 -11.65
N LEU A 220 -12.54 32.54 -10.58
CA LEU A 220 -12.01 32.11 -9.30
C LEU A 220 -12.88 31.03 -8.63
N ARG A 221 -14.14 30.83 -9.04
CA ARG A 221 -15.04 29.80 -8.49
C ARG A 221 -14.48 28.37 -8.69
N SER A 222 -13.76 28.14 -9.78
CA SER A 222 -13.12 26.84 -10.02
C SER A 222 -11.99 26.52 -9.01
N PHE A 223 -11.41 27.55 -8.40
CA PHE A 223 -10.39 27.44 -7.36
C PHE A 223 -10.96 27.49 -5.93
N ALA A 224 -12.25 27.84 -5.77
CA ALA A 224 -12.83 28.11 -4.46
C ALA A 224 -12.68 26.96 -3.45
N PRO A 225 -12.90 25.67 -3.80
CA PRO A 225 -12.69 24.57 -2.84
C PRO A 225 -11.23 24.50 -2.36
N TRP A 226 -10.28 24.64 -3.28
CA TRP A 226 -8.86 24.60 -2.97
C TRP A 226 -8.42 25.80 -2.11
N LEU A 227 -8.89 27.01 -2.42
CA LEU A 227 -8.63 28.22 -1.63
C LEU A 227 -9.19 28.10 -0.21
N LYS A 228 -10.44 27.62 -0.06
CA LYS A 228 -11.07 27.40 1.24
C LYS A 228 -10.32 26.36 2.09
N ASP A 229 -9.83 25.29 1.47
CA ASP A 229 -9.02 24.29 2.18
C ASP A 229 -7.68 24.87 2.66
N LEU A 230 -7.01 25.72 1.86
CA LEU A 230 -5.82 26.45 2.31
C LEU A 230 -6.10 27.36 3.50
N LEU A 231 -7.20 28.10 3.47
CA LEU A 231 -7.60 28.99 4.56
C LEU A 231 -7.92 28.22 5.84
N ARG A 232 -8.58 27.05 5.74
CA ARG A 232 -8.84 26.15 6.86
C ARG A 232 -7.52 25.70 7.53
N GLN A 233 -6.52 25.38 6.74
CA GLN A 233 -5.19 24.99 7.24
C GLN A 233 -4.41 26.17 7.85
N GLY A 234 -4.83 27.39 7.60
CA GLY A 234 -4.18 28.62 8.05
C GLY A 234 -4.07 28.77 9.57
N THR A 235 -5.00 28.21 10.33
CA THR A 235 -5.01 28.23 11.81
C THR A 235 -3.76 27.61 12.45
N HIS A 236 -3.10 26.71 11.72
CA HIS A 236 -1.90 25.99 12.15
C HIS A 236 -0.69 26.28 11.27
N THR A 237 -0.77 27.35 10.46
CA THR A 237 0.36 27.81 9.66
C THR A 237 1.17 28.84 10.44
N LEU A 238 2.47 28.65 10.50
CA LEU A 238 3.40 29.50 11.20
C LEU A 238 3.76 30.75 10.39
N SER A 239 4.47 31.70 11.00
CA SER A 239 5.06 32.81 10.26
C SER A 239 6.09 32.32 9.23
N THR A 240 6.30 33.09 8.16
CA THR A 240 7.22 32.71 7.08
C THR A 240 8.62 32.27 7.57
N PRO A 241 9.29 33.00 8.50
CA PRO A 241 10.57 32.57 9.03
C PRO A 241 10.51 31.24 9.80
N GLN A 242 9.44 31.02 10.56
CA GLN A 242 9.23 29.76 11.30
C GLN A 242 8.97 28.59 10.36
N GLU A 243 8.16 28.79 9.31
CA GLU A 243 7.93 27.76 8.28
C GLU A 243 9.23 27.40 7.55
N GLN A 244 10.10 28.35 7.29
CA GLN A 244 11.42 28.10 6.71
C GLN A 244 12.29 27.22 7.61
N ILE A 245 12.31 27.47 8.93
CA ILE A 245 13.04 26.65 9.89
C ILE A 245 12.47 25.23 9.92
N VAL A 246 11.15 25.09 9.98
CA VAL A 246 10.47 23.78 9.97
C VAL A 246 10.74 23.04 8.66
N ALA A 247 10.72 23.73 7.51
CA ALA A 247 11.05 23.14 6.23
C ALA A 247 12.52 22.63 6.17
N GLN A 248 13.47 23.39 6.71
CA GLN A 248 14.87 22.99 6.79
C GLN A 248 15.08 21.78 7.70
N SER A 249 14.32 21.67 8.79
CA SER A 249 14.36 20.48 9.67
C SER A 249 13.89 19.19 8.97
N GLY A 250 13.18 19.31 7.84
CA GLY A 250 12.65 18.19 7.08
C GLY A 250 13.69 17.16 6.63
N LEU A 251 14.92 17.59 6.34
CA LEU A 251 16.01 16.67 6.00
C LEU A 251 16.38 15.76 7.17
N MET A 252 16.52 16.33 8.38
CA MET A 252 16.78 15.57 9.60
C MET A 252 15.57 14.70 9.98
N ALA A 253 14.39 15.24 9.84
CA ALA A 253 13.13 14.55 10.14
C ALA A 253 12.84 13.35 9.22
N ALA A 254 13.42 13.31 8.02
CA ALA A 254 13.29 12.18 7.10
C ALA A 254 14.28 11.03 7.41
N THR A 255 15.32 11.28 8.23
CA THR A 255 16.37 10.30 8.50
C THR A 255 15.87 8.98 9.07
N PRO A 256 14.95 8.94 10.06
CA PRO A 256 14.45 7.67 10.62
C PRO A 256 13.88 6.74 9.55
N TYR A 257 13.00 7.27 8.71
CA TYR A 257 12.39 6.49 7.64
C TYR A 257 13.37 6.08 6.54
N ASN A 258 14.28 6.97 6.15
CA ASN A 258 15.27 6.66 5.13
C ASN A 258 16.24 5.57 5.63
N THR A 259 16.69 5.65 6.88
CA THR A 259 17.53 4.61 7.51
C THR A 259 16.79 3.28 7.58
N TYR A 260 15.53 3.28 8.03
CA TYR A 260 14.69 2.09 8.01
C TYR A 260 14.62 1.43 6.63
N ARG A 261 14.38 2.23 5.59
CA ARG A 261 14.27 1.71 4.21
C ARG A 261 15.56 1.08 3.71
N ILE A 262 16.71 1.72 3.96
CA ILE A 262 18.02 1.21 3.55
C ILE A 262 18.30 -0.07 4.34
N PHE A 263 18.14 -0.03 5.65
CA PHE A 263 18.43 -1.16 6.51
C PHE A 263 17.61 -2.40 6.12
N VAL A 264 16.29 -2.29 6.02
CA VAL A 264 15.41 -3.42 5.68
C VAL A 264 15.58 -3.86 4.23
N GLY A 265 15.81 -2.93 3.31
CA GLY A 265 15.91 -3.22 1.88
C GLY A 265 17.27 -3.78 1.43
N SER A 266 18.35 -3.42 2.13
CA SER A 266 19.71 -3.73 1.66
C SER A 266 20.58 -4.41 2.71
N ASP A 267 20.60 -3.89 3.94
CA ASP A 267 21.65 -4.21 4.90
C ASP A 267 21.26 -5.32 5.88
N MET A 268 19.96 -5.60 6.01
CA MET A 268 19.49 -6.63 6.94
C MET A 268 19.95 -8.02 6.51
N PRO A 269 20.73 -8.72 7.33
CA PRO A 269 21.24 -10.06 6.99
C PRO A 269 20.15 -11.09 7.22
N TRP A 270 19.30 -11.26 6.22
CA TRP A 270 18.18 -12.20 6.28
C TRP A 270 18.63 -13.62 6.56
N ALA A 271 17.81 -14.37 7.30
CA ALA A 271 18.08 -15.76 7.58
C ALA A 271 18.11 -16.60 6.30
N GLU A 272 18.97 -17.59 6.24
CA GLU A 272 18.98 -18.63 5.22
C GLU A 272 18.39 -19.92 5.82
N LEU A 273 17.50 -20.56 5.08
CA LEU A 273 16.84 -21.79 5.48
C LEU A 273 17.00 -22.84 4.42
N ASP A 274 17.36 -24.03 4.89
CA ASP A 274 17.33 -25.25 4.07
C ASP A 274 15.89 -25.77 4.03
N ILE A 275 15.28 -25.67 2.88
CA ILE A 275 14.03 -26.34 2.54
C ILE A 275 14.42 -27.59 1.73
N ALA A 276 13.65 -28.69 1.85
CA ALA A 276 13.96 -29.99 1.26
C ALA A 276 14.64 -29.90 -0.11
N ASN A 277 15.58 -30.82 -0.38
CA ASN A 277 16.40 -30.93 -1.60
C ASN A 277 17.59 -29.94 -1.72
N ASN A 278 18.25 -29.57 -0.61
CA ASN A 278 19.40 -28.64 -0.62
C ASN A 278 19.13 -27.25 -1.22
N ASN A 279 17.89 -26.79 -1.23
CA ASN A 279 17.56 -25.42 -1.61
C ASN A 279 17.81 -24.48 -0.43
N HIS A 280 18.95 -23.79 -0.44
CA HIS A 280 19.24 -22.66 0.46
C HIS A 280 18.42 -21.44 0.02
N LEU A 281 17.41 -21.08 0.79
CA LEU A 281 16.58 -19.92 0.51
C LEU A 281 16.87 -18.79 1.50
N LYS A 282 17.18 -17.62 0.96
CA LYS A 282 17.25 -16.38 1.73
C LYS A 282 15.84 -15.95 2.09
N LEU A 283 15.54 -15.87 3.39
CA LEU A 283 14.21 -15.56 3.92
C LEU A 283 14.02 -14.05 4.07
N ASP A 284 14.06 -13.33 2.96
CA ASP A 284 13.70 -11.91 2.89
C ASP A 284 12.18 -11.70 2.89
N PRO A 285 11.66 -10.45 3.00
CA PRO A 285 10.21 -10.21 3.06
C PRO A 285 9.40 -10.77 1.88
N PRO A 286 9.83 -10.67 0.61
CA PRO A 286 9.13 -11.32 -0.50
C PRO A 286 9.08 -12.84 -0.37
N THR A 287 10.21 -13.49 -0.08
CA THR A 287 10.31 -14.94 0.09
C THR A 287 9.47 -15.41 1.29
N TYR A 288 9.54 -14.71 2.42
CA TYR A 288 8.69 -14.99 3.57
C TYR A 288 7.20 -14.89 3.21
N LYS A 289 6.79 -13.83 2.50
CA LYS A 289 5.40 -13.63 2.08
C LYS A 289 4.89 -14.78 1.21
N SER A 290 5.69 -15.30 0.29
CA SER A 290 5.32 -16.41 -0.59
C SER A 290 5.26 -17.76 0.15
N LEU A 291 6.13 -17.98 1.15
CA LEU A 291 6.25 -19.27 1.83
C LEU A 291 5.42 -19.40 3.12
N ARG A 292 4.96 -18.29 3.69
CA ARG A 292 4.22 -18.31 4.96
C ARG A 292 2.87 -19.05 4.89
N SER A 293 2.35 -19.29 3.68
CA SER A 293 1.14 -20.06 3.41
C SER A 293 1.40 -21.53 3.06
N HIS A 294 2.64 -21.99 3.16
CA HIS A 294 3.01 -23.37 2.82
C HIS A 294 2.12 -24.40 3.54
N SER A 295 1.73 -25.48 2.87
CA SER A 295 0.82 -26.50 3.42
C SER A 295 1.39 -27.23 4.66
N SER A 296 2.70 -27.49 4.70
CA SER A 296 3.34 -28.12 5.85
C SER A 296 3.39 -27.20 7.07
N ARG A 297 2.61 -27.51 8.10
CA ARG A 297 2.58 -26.78 9.39
C ARG A 297 3.94 -26.70 10.08
N PRO A 298 4.75 -27.79 10.18
CA PRO A 298 6.09 -27.73 10.75
C PRO A 298 7.00 -26.76 10.00
N LEU A 299 6.93 -26.73 8.66
CA LEU A 299 7.72 -25.80 7.86
C LEU A 299 7.26 -24.35 8.08
N ARG A 300 5.95 -24.09 8.13
CA ARG A 300 5.43 -22.74 8.47
C ARG A 300 5.98 -22.24 9.80
N ARG A 301 5.93 -23.07 10.85
CA ARG A 301 6.51 -22.73 12.18
C ARG A 301 7.99 -22.35 12.08
N ARG A 302 8.80 -23.16 11.37
CA ARG A 302 10.24 -22.90 11.17
C ARG A 302 10.48 -21.58 10.43
N LEU A 303 9.73 -21.33 9.35
CA LEU A 303 9.79 -20.08 8.57
C LEU A 303 9.47 -18.85 9.44
N TYR A 304 8.38 -18.91 10.18
CA TYR A 304 7.96 -17.83 11.09
C TYR A 304 9.02 -17.56 12.17
N GLN A 305 9.47 -18.59 12.87
CA GLN A 305 10.49 -18.43 13.90
C GLN A 305 11.80 -17.86 13.37
N ALA A 306 12.28 -18.34 12.21
CA ALA A 306 13.52 -17.85 11.63
C ALA A 306 13.39 -16.39 11.17
N TYR A 307 12.28 -16.05 10.55
CA TYR A 307 12.02 -14.68 10.06
C TYR A 307 11.93 -13.68 11.23
N TRP A 308 11.10 -13.96 12.25
CA TRP A 308 10.89 -13.03 13.37
C TRP A 308 12.07 -12.98 14.33
N ARG A 309 12.84 -14.07 14.50
CA ARG A 309 14.13 -14.02 15.22
C ARG A 309 15.11 -13.06 14.55
N ARG A 310 15.09 -12.94 13.23
CA ARG A 310 15.95 -11.99 12.52
C ARG A 310 15.56 -10.52 12.83
N TRP A 311 14.28 -10.21 12.84
CA TRP A 311 13.80 -8.90 13.26
C TRP A 311 14.15 -8.62 14.73
N ARG A 312 13.95 -9.58 15.61
CA ARG A 312 14.25 -9.50 17.05
C ARG A 312 15.73 -9.20 17.33
N ALA A 313 16.65 -9.73 16.52
CA ALA A 313 18.07 -9.46 16.64
C ALA A 313 18.45 -7.98 16.46
N PHE A 314 17.60 -7.18 15.79
CA PHE A 314 17.80 -5.76 15.57
C PHE A 314 16.76 -4.88 16.28
N GLU A 315 16.04 -5.43 17.23
CA GLU A 315 14.97 -4.74 17.95
C GLU A 315 15.39 -3.37 18.53
N PRO A 316 16.56 -3.20 19.19
CA PRO A 316 16.98 -1.89 19.65
C PRO A 316 17.16 -0.86 18.53
N THR A 317 17.74 -1.27 17.41
CA THR A 317 17.96 -0.41 16.24
C THR A 317 16.62 0.01 15.62
N MET A 318 15.70 -0.94 15.45
CA MET A 318 14.35 -0.67 14.96
C MET A 318 13.60 0.29 15.89
N GLY A 319 13.72 0.07 17.22
CA GLY A 319 13.13 0.94 18.23
C GLY A 319 13.62 2.37 18.15
N MET A 320 14.93 2.58 17.99
CA MET A 320 15.50 3.92 17.82
C MET A 320 15.03 4.62 16.56
N MET A 321 14.93 3.89 15.44
CA MET A 321 14.38 4.47 14.20
C MET A 321 12.93 4.90 14.36
N LEU A 322 12.08 4.05 14.94
CA LEU A 322 10.67 4.40 15.17
C LEU A 322 10.54 5.52 16.20
N GLN A 323 11.32 5.51 17.29
CA GLN A 323 11.35 6.61 18.26
C GLN A 323 11.67 7.96 17.61
N GLY A 324 12.64 8.00 16.68
CA GLY A 324 12.94 9.20 15.90
C GLY A 324 11.76 9.69 15.06
N GLN A 325 10.98 8.78 14.49
CA GLN A 325 9.75 9.13 13.76
C GLN A 325 8.68 9.71 14.71
N LEU A 326 8.46 9.10 15.87
CA LEU A 326 7.50 9.59 16.86
C LEU A 326 7.89 10.99 17.39
N GLN A 327 9.18 11.22 17.64
CA GLN A 327 9.69 12.53 18.03
C GLN A 327 9.46 13.59 16.95
N LYS A 328 9.68 13.23 15.68
CA LYS A 328 9.33 14.10 14.54
C LYS A 328 7.85 14.47 14.55
N ASN A 329 6.95 13.48 14.70
CA ASN A 329 5.50 13.69 14.68
C ASN A 329 5.09 14.65 15.79
N TRP A 330 5.61 14.42 16.99
CA TRP A 330 5.32 15.27 18.15
C TRP A 330 5.91 16.68 18.01
N PHE A 331 7.15 16.81 17.54
CA PHE A 331 7.75 18.10 17.24
C PHE A 331 6.89 18.93 16.28
N LEU A 332 6.47 18.33 15.15
CA LEU A 332 5.65 19.02 14.15
C LEU A 332 4.26 19.40 14.71
N ALA A 333 3.66 18.56 15.54
CA ALA A 333 2.40 18.86 16.20
C ALA A 333 2.55 20.05 17.17
N GLN A 334 3.58 20.05 18.03
CA GLN A 334 3.82 21.10 19.01
C GLN A 334 4.08 22.46 18.38
N VAL A 335 5.02 22.53 17.41
CA VAL A 335 5.39 23.81 16.79
C VAL A 335 4.22 24.45 16.02
N ARG A 336 3.28 23.61 15.55
CA ARG A 336 2.05 24.06 14.85
C ARG A 336 0.84 24.19 15.77
N HIS A 337 1.04 24.07 17.08
CA HIS A 337 -0.01 24.21 18.11
C HIS A 337 -1.16 23.19 17.98
N TYR A 338 -0.88 21.98 17.56
CA TYR A 338 -1.84 20.89 17.65
C TYR A 338 -1.79 20.21 19.04
N PRO A 339 -2.93 19.79 19.57
CA PRO A 339 -2.97 19.13 20.87
C PRO A 339 -2.31 17.73 20.86
N THR A 340 -2.34 17.03 19.72
CA THR A 340 -1.75 15.69 19.58
C THR A 340 -1.21 15.49 18.14
N ALA A 341 -0.29 14.53 17.98
CA ALA A 341 0.18 14.13 16.66
C ALA A 341 -0.96 13.55 15.78
N LEU A 342 -1.90 12.81 16.38
CA LEU A 342 -3.10 12.32 15.68
C LEU A 342 -3.93 13.51 15.15
N THR A 343 -4.20 14.51 15.97
CA THR A 343 -4.98 15.69 15.52
C THR A 343 -4.27 16.43 14.38
N ALA A 344 -2.93 16.54 14.45
CA ALA A 344 -2.14 17.15 13.39
C ALA A 344 -2.26 16.36 12.07
N SER A 345 -2.17 15.04 12.12
CA SER A 345 -2.29 14.17 10.95
C SER A 345 -3.69 14.22 10.32
N LEU A 346 -4.74 14.27 11.11
CA LEU A 346 -6.13 14.31 10.63
C LEU A 346 -6.54 15.67 10.08
N HIS A 347 -5.88 16.75 10.52
CA HIS A 347 -6.25 18.12 10.13
C HIS A 347 -5.97 18.40 8.66
N GLU A 348 -4.80 18.00 8.13
CA GLU A 348 -4.44 18.28 6.72
C GLU A 348 -5.47 17.68 5.74
N PRO A 349 -5.87 16.40 5.80
CA PRO A 349 -6.90 15.86 4.93
C PRO A 349 -8.33 16.32 5.28
N GLY A 350 -8.54 17.03 6.38
CA GLY A 350 -9.86 17.51 6.82
C GLY A 350 -10.75 16.40 7.40
N VAL A 351 -10.16 15.42 8.11
CA VAL A 351 -10.90 14.33 8.76
C VAL A 351 -11.16 14.65 10.23
N PRO A 352 -12.42 14.65 10.69
CA PRO A 352 -12.74 14.84 12.10
C PRO A 352 -12.17 13.70 12.98
N PRO A 353 -11.53 14.03 14.13
CA PRO A 353 -10.99 13.03 15.06
C PRO A 353 -12.03 12.02 15.57
N GLN A 354 -13.31 12.38 15.55
CA GLN A 354 -14.42 11.51 15.94
C GLN A 354 -14.48 10.24 15.08
N ILE A 355 -14.14 10.32 13.79
CA ILE A 355 -14.12 9.16 12.88
C ILE A 355 -13.08 8.14 13.34
N TYR A 356 -11.89 8.59 13.70
CA TYR A 356 -10.85 7.70 14.22
C TYR A 356 -11.28 7.02 15.55
N ARG A 357 -11.87 7.80 16.46
CA ARG A 357 -12.36 7.27 17.73
C ARG A 357 -13.51 6.28 17.54
N ARG A 358 -14.44 6.59 16.61
CA ARG A 358 -15.53 5.67 16.26
C ARG A 358 -14.99 4.35 15.75
N LEU A 359 -14.06 4.38 14.81
CA LEU A 359 -13.41 3.15 14.32
C LEU A 359 -12.86 2.30 15.47
N MET A 360 -12.11 2.89 16.42
CA MET A 360 -11.55 2.13 17.55
C MET A 360 -12.65 1.53 18.42
N THR A 361 -13.73 2.29 18.68
CA THR A 361 -14.88 1.81 19.46
C THR A 361 -15.54 0.61 18.78
N GLU A 362 -15.82 0.71 17.49
CA GLU A 362 -16.50 -0.35 16.76
C GLU A 362 -15.62 -1.61 16.58
N VAL A 363 -14.32 -1.44 16.35
CA VAL A 363 -13.40 -2.58 16.32
C VAL A 363 -13.42 -3.36 17.62
N HIS A 364 -13.37 -2.65 18.78
CA HIS A 364 -13.40 -3.30 20.10
C HIS A 364 -14.76 -3.97 20.37
N ALA A 365 -15.87 -3.37 19.95
CA ALA A 365 -17.21 -3.94 20.12
C ALA A 365 -17.42 -5.22 19.30
N HIS A 366 -16.66 -5.42 18.23
CA HIS A 366 -16.86 -6.52 17.29
C HIS A 366 -15.69 -7.52 17.22
N MET A 367 -14.81 -7.55 18.24
CA MET A 367 -13.72 -8.55 18.30
C MET A 367 -14.23 -9.99 18.28
N ASP A 368 -15.41 -10.24 18.83
CA ASP A 368 -15.99 -11.58 18.86
C ASP A 368 -16.21 -12.18 17.46
N ASN A 369 -16.45 -11.35 16.45
CA ASN A 369 -16.55 -11.79 15.05
C ASN A 369 -15.19 -12.34 14.57
N LEU A 370 -14.09 -11.66 14.90
CA LEU A 370 -12.75 -12.13 14.59
C LEU A 370 -12.44 -13.43 15.35
N HIS A 371 -12.82 -13.51 16.63
CA HIS A 371 -12.63 -14.69 17.46
C HIS A 371 -13.44 -15.89 16.95
N ARG A 372 -14.69 -15.67 16.48
CA ARG A 372 -15.49 -16.70 15.82
C ARG A 372 -14.77 -17.23 14.57
N TYR A 373 -14.23 -16.35 13.75
CA TYR A 373 -13.47 -16.76 12.57
C TYR A 373 -12.22 -17.56 12.93
N MET A 374 -11.50 -17.22 14.02
CA MET A 374 -10.34 -17.99 14.47
C MET A 374 -10.74 -19.42 14.88
N ARG A 375 -11.85 -19.60 15.61
CA ARG A 375 -12.37 -20.94 15.95
C ARG A 375 -12.76 -21.73 14.70
N LEU A 376 -13.43 -21.09 13.76
CA LEU A 376 -13.78 -21.71 12.49
C LEU A 376 -12.54 -22.14 11.69
N ARG A 377 -11.52 -21.29 11.67
CA ARG A 377 -10.22 -21.60 11.05
C ARG A 377 -9.53 -22.77 11.70
N GLN A 378 -9.59 -22.87 13.02
CA GLN A 378 -9.07 -24.02 13.80
C GLN A 378 -9.77 -25.32 13.36
N ARG A 379 -11.12 -25.29 13.23
CA ARG A 379 -11.93 -26.43 12.77
C ARG A 379 -11.56 -26.86 11.34
N ILE A 380 -11.49 -25.91 10.40
CA ILE A 380 -11.14 -26.20 8.99
C ILE A 380 -9.76 -26.81 8.86
N LEU A 381 -8.79 -26.35 9.65
CA LEU A 381 -7.42 -26.87 9.64
C LEU A 381 -7.28 -28.20 10.38
N GLY A 382 -8.29 -28.65 11.14
CA GLY A 382 -8.25 -29.88 11.92
C GLY A 382 -7.16 -29.88 12.97
N VAL A 383 -6.85 -28.74 13.59
CA VAL A 383 -5.76 -28.61 14.57
C VAL A 383 -6.32 -28.48 15.98
N GLU A 384 -5.68 -29.13 16.95
CA GLU A 384 -6.08 -29.06 18.37
C GLU A 384 -5.92 -27.63 18.94
N THR A 385 -4.84 -26.97 18.56
CA THR A 385 -4.54 -25.59 18.95
C THR A 385 -4.19 -24.78 17.72
N LEU A 386 -4.89 -23.65 17.49
CA LEU A 386 -4.55 -22.70 16.44
C LEU A 386 -3.32 -21.89 16.90
N GLU A 387 -2.31 -21.77 16.06
CA GLU A 387 -1.13 -20.96 16.30
C GLU A 387 -1.05 -19.77 15.35
N TYR A 388 -0.34 -18.73 15.76
CA TYR A 388 -0.21 -17.51 14.94
C TYR A 388 0.31 -17.78 13.50
N PRO A 389 1.26 -18.71 13.23
CA PRO A 389 1.61 -19.11 11.87
C PRO A 389 0.48 -19.74 11.05
N ASP A 390 -0.54 -20.30 11.70
CA ASP A 390 -1.68 -20.92 11.01
C ASP A 390 -2.64 -19.89 10.40
N LEU A 391 -2.54 -18.59 10.76
CA LEU A 391 -3.35 -17.53 10.19
C LEU A 391 -3.18 -17.35 8.68
N TYR A 392 -2.09 -17.85 8.12
CA TYR A 392 -1.82 -17.75 6.68
C TYR A 392 -1.81 -19.11 5.97
N ALA A 393 -2.13 -20.21 6.68
CA ALA A 393 -2.34 -21.49 6.04
C ALA A 393 -3.50 -21.39 5.05
N SER A 394 -3.35 -21.98 3.85
CA SER A 394 -4.49 -22.08 2.92
C SER A 394 -5.59 -22.91 3.55
N LEU A 395 -6.82 -22.44 3.49
CA LEU A 395 -8.01 -23.14 3.95
C LEU A 395 -8.75 -23.85 2.81
N SER A 396 -8.31 -23.67 1.58
CA SER A 396 -8.89 -24.32 0.41
C SER A 396 -7.84 -25.12 -0.36
N LEU A 397 -8.28 -26.24 -0.92
CA LEU A 397 -7.52 -27.08 -1.84
C LEU A 397 -7.73 -26.69 -3.30
N VAL A 398 -8.60 -25.72 -3.57
CA VAL A 398 -8.88 -25.24 -4.93
C VAL A 398 -7.64 -24.55 -5.47
N LYS A 399 -7.13 -25.08 -6.58
CA LYS A 399 -6.07 -24.44 -7.37
C LYS A 399 -6.75 -23.62 -8.45
N GLU A 400 -6.54 -22.33 -8.36
CA GLU A 400 -7.11 -21.37 -9.30
C GLU A 400 -6.03 -20.89 -10.25
N GLU A 401 -6.40 -20.82 -11.53
CA GLU A 401 -5.56 -20.18 -12.52
C GLU A 401 -6.46 -19.37 -13.45
N PHE A 402 -6.29 -18.05 -13.45
CA PHE A 402 -7.06 -17.12 -14.26
C PHE A 402 -6.15 -16.49 -15.30
N SER A 403 -6.47 -16.67 -16.57
CA SER A 403 -5.83 -15.89 -17.64
C SER A 403 -6.19 -14.39 -17.51
N PRO A 404 -5.39 -13.47 -18.03
CA PRO A 404 -5.73 -12.05 -18.02
C PRO A 404 -7.07 -11.71 -18.69
N ALA A 405 -7.44 -12.46 -19.73
CA ALA A 405 -8.72 -12.29 -20.43
C ALA A 405 -9.91 -12.70 -19.54
N GLN A 406 -9.79 -13.80 -18.79
CA GLN A 406 -10.76 -14.23 -17.81
C GLN A 406 -10.87 -13.21 -16.66
N ALA A 407 -9.75 -12.75 -16.11
CA ALA A 407 -9.74 -11.72 -15.08
C ALA A 407 -10.47 -10.44 -15.52
N LYS A 408 -10.21 -9.99 -16.75
CA LYS A 408 -10.92 -8.85 -17.35
C LYS A 408 -12.42 -9.11 -17.43
N ALA A 409 -12.82 -10.28 -17.93
CA ALA A 409 -14.22 -10.64 -18.07
C ALA A 409 -14.96 -10.64 -16.73
N LEU A 410 -14.36 -11.25 -15.69
CA LEU A 410 -14.89 -11.28 -14.32
C LEU A 410 -15.06 -9.87 -13.75
N ILE A 411 -14.05 -9.01 -13.90
CA ILE A 411 -14.10 -7.63 -13.41
C ILE A 411 -15.19 -6.84 -14.15
N LEU A 412 -15.32 -6.99 -15.47
CA LEU A 412 -16.35 -6.29 -16.24
C LEU A 412 -17.76 -6.76 -15.87
N SER A 413 -17.96 -8.07 -15.66
CA SER A 413 -19.27 -8.60 -15.22
C SER A 413 -19.60 -8.14 -13.79
N SER A 414 -18.62 -8.11 -12.89
CA SER A 414 -18.85 -7.71 -11.49
C SER A 414 -19.27 -6.24 -11.32
N VAL A 415 -18.92 -5.36 -12.26
CA VAL A 415 -19.28 -3.93 -12.20
C VAL A 415 -20.59 -3.58 -12.93
N ASP A 416 -21.33 -4.57 -13.42
CA ASP A 416 -22.65 -4.37 -14.09
C ASP A 416 -23.62 -3.50 -13.27
N PRO A 417 -23.72 -3.63 -11.92
CA PRO A 417 -24.58 -2.77 -11.11
C PRO A 417 -24.25 -1.26 -11.22
N LEU A 418 -23.05 -0.89 -11.69
CA LEU A 418 -22.68 0.51 -11.95
C LEU A 418 -23.20 1.03 -13.30
N GLY A 419 -23.73 0.16 -14.14
CA GLY A 419 -24.38 0.46 -15.42
C GLY A 419 -23.44 0.51 -16.61
N GLU A 420 -24.05 0.45 -17.79
CA GLU A 420 -23.40 0.31 -19.09
C GLU A 420 -22.27 1.36 -19.35
N THR A 421 -22.50 2.61 -18.97
CA THR A 421 -21.49 3.68 -19.18
C THR A 421 -20.19 3.42 -18.41
N TYR A 422 -20.29 2.97 -17.15
CA TYR A 422 -19.10 2.63 -16.36
C TYR A 422 -18.39 1.40 -16.94
N GLN A 423 -19.14 0.34 -17.22
CA GLN A 423 -18.61 -0.91 -17.77
C GLN A 423 -17.93 -0.70 -19.12
N LYS A 424 -18.55 0.06 -20.03
CA LYS A 424 -17.96 0.43 -21.32
C LYS A 424 -16.66 1.22 -21.18
N THR A 425 -16.67 2.27 -20.33
CA THR A 425 -15.47 3.09 -20.07
C THR A 425 -14.33 2.24 -19.50
N LEU A 426 -14.62 1.35 -18.53
CA LEU A 426 -13.65 0.43 -17.97
C LEU A 426 -13.10 -0.54 -19.03
N SER A 427 -13.95 -1.11 -19.88
CA SER A 427 -13.56 -2.03 -20.94
C SER A 427 -12.64 -1.35 -21.96
N GLU A 428 -12.97 -0.14 -22.40
CA GLU A 428 -12.14 0.66 -23.32
C GLU A 428 -10.79 0.98 -22.68
N ALA A 429 -10.76 1.40 -21.42
CA ALA A 429 -9.54 1.72 -20.67
C ALA A 429 -8.61 0.52 -20.53
N MET A 430 -9.16 -0.67 -20.23
CA MET A 430 -8.40 -1.92 -20.14
C MET A 430 -7.69 -2.28 -21.44
N ASN A 431 -8.20 -1.85 -22.59
CA ASN A 431 -7.63 -2.13 -23.92
C ASN A 431 -6.71 -1.00 -24.44
N ALA A 432 -6.63 0.14 -23.75
CA ALA A 432 -5.97 1.35 -24.24
C ALA A 432 -4.53 1.54 -23.72
N GLY A 433 -3.86 0.48 -23.23
CA GLY A 433 -2.47 0.58 -22.77
C GLY A 433 -2.27 1.36 -21.47
N TRP A 434 -3.30 1.38 -20.59
CA TRP A 434 -3.19 2.02 -19.27
C TRP A 434 -2.46 1.16 -18.26
N MET A 435 -2.25 -0.14 -18.54
CA MET A 435 -1.78 -1.13 -17.58
C MET A 435 -0.50 -1.80 -18.05
N ASP A 436 0.49 -1.92 -17.14
CA ASP A 436 1.65 -2.80 -17.30
C ASP A 436 1.44 -4.03 -16.40
N LEU A 437 1.09 -5.17 -17.00
CA LEU A 437 0.46 -6.29 -16.31
C LEU A 437 1.46 -7.27 -15.69
N PHE A 438 2.43 -7.77 -16.47
CA PHE A 438 3.24 -8.92 -16.06
C PHE A 438 4.53 -8.56 -15.33
N PRO A 439 5.00 -9.42 -14.39
CA PRO A 439 6.33 -9.29 -13.81
C PRO A 439 7.41 -9.51 -14.87
N ARG A 440 8.55 -8.83 -14.71
CA ARG A 440 9.76 -9.02 -15.53
C ARG A 440 11.00 -8.55 -14.80
N PRO A 441 12.21 -9.01 -15.18
CA PRO A 441 13.45 -8.51 -14.62
C PRO A 441 13.57 -6.99 -14.77
N GLY A 442 13.94 -6.31 -13.70
CA GLY A 442 14.05 -4.84 -13.66
C GLY A 442 12.76 -4.08 -13.38
N LYS A 443 11.59 -4.67 -13.56
CA LYS A 443 10.32 -4.03 -13.21
C LYS A 443 10.15 -3.92 -11.69
N ARG A 444 9.58 -2.81 -11.24
CA ARG A 444 9.22 -2.61 -9.84
C ARG A 444 8.19 -3.64 -9.37
N SER A 445 8.39 -4.19 -8.17
CA SER A 445 7.46 -5.11 -7.52
C SER A 445 6.24 -4.40 -6.92
N GLY A 446 5.19 -5.17 -6.62
CA GLY A 446 3.92 -4.69 -6.06
C GLY A 446 2.94 -4.23 -7.14
N ALA A 447 1.90 -3.52 -6.72
CA ALA A 447 0.88 -2.94 -7.57
C ALA A 447 0.62 -1.49 -7.17
N TYR A 448 0.20 -0.65 -8.11
CA TYR A 448 -0.28 0.70 -7.86
C TYR A 448 -0.93 1.32 -9.09
N MET A 449 -1.81 2.28 -8.87
CA MET A 449 -2.27 3.25 -9.87
C MET A 449 -1.55 4.60 -9.72
N ASN A 450 -1.24 5.25 -10.84
CA ASN A 450 -0.72 6.62 -10.89
C ASN A 450 -1.49 7.44 -11.95
N GLY A 451 -2.38 8.30 -11.50
CA GLY A 451 -3.19 9.18 -12.35
C GLY A 451 -2.84 10.67 -12.20
N LYS A 452 -1.60 11.01 -11.81
CA LYS A 452 -1.22 12.40 -11.51
C LYS A 452 -0.73 13.20 -12.73
N ALA A 453 -0.53 12.60 -13.90
CA ALA A 453 -0.19 13.33 -15.11
C ALA A 453 -1.41 14.11 -15.60
N HIS A 454 -1.26 15.43 -15.77
CA HIS A 454 -2.34 16.27 -16.27
C HIS A 454 -2.73 15.92 -17.69
N ASN A 455 -4.03 15.87 -17.95
CA ASN A 455 -4.63 15.63 -19.26
C ASN A 455 -4.18 14.32 -19.96
N VAL A 456 -3.87 13.33 -19.13
CA VAL A 456 -3.53 11.96 -19.55
C VAL A 456 -4.28 10.99 -18.63
N HIS A 457 -4.60 9.83 -19.17
CA HIS A 457 -5.25 8.77 -18.39
C HIS A 457 -4.38 8.25 -17.23
N PRO A 458 -4.99 7.57 -16.23
CA PRO A 458 -4.23 6.86 -15.20
C PRO A 458 -3.38 5.72 -15.78
N TYR A 459 -2.28 5.39 -15.08
CA TYR A 459 -1.43 4.25 -15.37
C TYR A 459 -1.44 3.27 -14.21
N ILE A 460 -1.57 1.98 -14.51
CA ILE A 460 -1.59 0.90 -13.53
C ILE A 460 -0.34 0.03 -13.69
N LEU A 461 0.38 -0.24 -12.60
CA LEU A 461 1.42 -1.25 -12.55
C LEU A 461 0.89 -2.45 -11.78
N LEU A 462 0.99 -3.65 -12.39
CA LEU A 462 0.70 -4.93 -11.76
C LEU A 462 1.89 -5.89 -11.91
N ASN A 463 1.89 -6.96 -11.13
CA ASN A 463 2.75 -8.13 -11.31
C ASN A 463 1.87 -9.37 -11.23
N TYR A 464 1.06 -9.57 -12.26
CA TYR A 464 0.03 -10.57 -12.36
C TYR A 464 0.62 -11.99 -12.43
N THR A 465 0.14 -12.91 -11.60
CA THR A 465 0.62 -14.29 -11.46
C THR A 465 -0.44 -15.34 -11.78
N GLY A 466 -1.67 -14.93 -12.07
CA GLY A 466 -2.75 -15.84 -12.48
C GLY A 466 -3.64 -16.34 -11.34
N ASP A 467 -3.28 -16.11 -10.09
CA ASP A 467 -4.10 -16.47 -8.93
C ASP A 467 -5.25 -15.46 -8.68
N PHE A 468 -6.24 -15.82 -7.87
CA PHE A 468 -7.35 -14.93 -7.55
C PHE A 468 -6.90 -13.64 -6.86
N ASN A 469 -5.83 -13.69 -6.06
CA ASN A 469 -5.27 -12.47 -5.46
C ASN A 469 -4.80 -11.48 -6.54
N SER A 470 -4.27 -11.96 -7.67
CA SER A 470 -3.91 -11.12 -8.81
C SER A 470 -5.14 -10.52 -9.51
N VAL A 471 -6.25 -11.29 -9.62
CA VAL A 471 -7.53 -10.79 -10.16
C VAL A 471 -8.11 -9.70 -9.23
N SER A 472 -8.16 -9.98 -7.94
CA SER A 472 -8.62 -9.02 -6.91
C SER A 472 -7.78 -7.75 -6.87
N THR A 473 -6.45 -7.88 -6.99
CA THR A 473 -5.53 -6.73 -7.10
C THR A 473 -5.77 -5.92 -8.38
N MET A 474 -6.04 -6.60 -9.49
CA MET A 474 -6.40 -5.95 -10.75
C MET A 474 -7.70 -5.15 -10.60
N ALA A 475 -8.75 -5.72 -10.00
CA ALA A 475 -10.01 -5.02 -9.71
C ALA A 475 -9.78 -3.79 -8.81
N HIS A 476 -8.92 -3.92 -7.79
CA HIS A 476 -8.53 -2.84 -6.88
C HIS A 476 -7.91 -1.66 -7.62
N GLU A 477 -6.87 -1.90 -8.42
CA GLU A 477 -6.17 -0.83 -9.13
C GLU A 477 -7.04 -0.17 -10.20
N TRP A 478 -7.96 -0.93 -10.83
CA TRP A 478 -8.93 -0.36 -11.74
C TRP A 478 -9.98 0.49 -11.00
N GLY A 479 -10.35 0.17 -9.76
CA GLY A 479 -11.16 1.06 -8.91
C GLY A 479 -10.52 2.42 -8.71
N HIS A 480 -9.23 2.46 -8.37
CA HIS A 480 -8.46 3.70 -8.31
C HIS A 480 -8.39 4.44 -9.65
N ALA A 481 -8.20 3.72 -10.75
CA ALA A 481 -8.08 4.31 -12.08
C ALA A 481 -9.40 4.98 -12.51
N MET A 482 -10.53 4.30 -12.30
CA MET A 482 -11.85 4.86 -12.60
C MET A 482 -12.18 6.07 -11.71
N HIS A 483 -11.87 6.01 -10.41
CA HIS A 483 -12.02 7.17 -9.52
C HIS A 483 -11.24 8.37 -10.05
N ARG A 484 -9.95 8.17 -10.37
CA ARG A 484 -9.11 9.24 -10.92
C ARG A 484 -9.62 9.77 -12.25
N PHE A 485 -10.07 8.89 -13.12
CA PHE A 485 -10.61 9.24 -14.42
C PHE A 485 -11.85 10.16 -14.28
N TYR A 486 -12.86 9.74 -13.53
CA TYR A 486 -14.07 10.51 -13.34
C TYR A 486 -13.83 11.85 -12.61
N SER A 487 -12.98 11.84 -11.59
CA SER A 487 -12.61 13.05 -10.87
C SER A 487 -11.89 14.07 -11.77
N SER A 488 -10.97 13.60 -12.64
CA SER A 488 -10.22 14.47 -13.55
C SER A 488 -11.08 15.07 -14.65
N GLN A 489 -12.16 14.38 -15.04
CA GLN A 489 -13.11 14.90 -16.04
C GLN A 489 -14.10 15.91 -15.45
N ALA A 490 -14.48 15.71 -14.18
CA ALA A 490 -15.54 16.51 -13.56
C ALA A 490 -15.03 17.76 -12.85
N GLN A 491 -13.77 17.80 -12.42
CA GLN A 491 -13.23 18.85 -11.59
C GLN A 491 -12.10 19.64 -12.26
N ALA A 492 -11.98 20.92 -11.90
CA ALA A 492 -10.79 21.72 -12.23
C ALA A 492 -9.52 21.06 -11.67
N TYR A 493 -8.39 21.27 -12.32
CA TYR A 493 -7.14 20.54 -12.05
C TYR A 493 -6.73 20.51 -10.58
N LEU A 494 -6.70 21.66 -9.88
CA LEU A 494 -6.31 21.72 -8.46
C LEU A 494 -7.35 21.08 -7.53
N VAL A 495 -8.60 20.92 -7.96
CA VAL A 495 -9.69 20.29 -7.22
C VAL A 495 -9.85 18.81 -7.57
N SER A 496 -9.33 18.36 -8.72
CA SER A 496 -9.50 16.98 -9.22
C SER A 496 -8.76 15.92 -8.40
N ASN A 497 -7.78 16.29 -7.59
CA ASN A 497 -7.16 15.37 -6.64
C ASN A 497 -8.13 15.10 -5.48
N TYR A 498 -8.10 13.89 -4.94
CA TYR A 498 -8.88 13.51 -3.77
C TYR A 498 -7.99 13.10 -2.60
N ALA A 499 -8.52 13.17 -1.37
CA ALA A 499 -7.80 12.77 -0.18
C ALA A 499 -7.57 11.26 -0.13
N THR A 500 -6.45 10.82 0.43
CA THR A 500 -6.14 9.41 0.63
C THR A 500 -7.25 8.69 1.40
N PHE A 501 -7.90 9.38 2.33
CA PHE A 501 -9.02 8.89 3.13
C PHE A 501 -10.17 8.28 2.30
N ILE A 502 -10.44 8.78 1.09
CA ILE A 502 -11.45 8.23 0.18
C ILE A 502 -10.85 7.47 -1.01
N ALA A 503 -9.53 7.47 -1.14
CA ALA A 503 -8.88 6.81 -2.27
C ALA A 503 -9.17 5.31 -2.28
N GLU A 504 -9.04 4.65 -1.12
CA GLU A 504 -9.24 3.21 -0.99
C GLU A 504 -10.72 2.79 -1.05
N VAL A 505 -11.67 3.73 -0.94
CA VAL A 505 -13.11 3.41 -1.03
C VAL A 505 -13.45 2.87 -2.42
N ALA A 506 -12.96 3.50 -3.48
CA ALA A 506 -13.25 3.07 -4.85
C ALA A 506 -12.58 1.72 -5.18
N SER A 507 -11.37 1.49 -4.70
CA SER A 507 -10.63 0.24 -4.95
C SER A 507 -11.24 -0.94 -4.19
N THR A 508 -11.55 -0.76 -2.91
CA THR A 508 -12.19 -1.80 -2.08
C THR A 508 -13.66 -2.02 -2.47
N PHE A 509 -14.34 -1.02 -3.02
CA PHE A 509 -15.68 -1.17 -3.60
C PHE A 509 -15.66 -2.12 -4.80
N ASN A 510 -14.73 -1.96 -5.75
CA ASN A 510 -14.58 -2.88 -6.87
C ASN A 510 -14.25 -4.30 -6.42
N GLN A 511 -13.42 -4.46 -5.37
CA GLN A 511 -13.15 -5.78 -4.78
C GLN A 511 -14.41 -6.38 -4.14
N ALA A 512 -15.24 -5.58 -3.47
CA ALA A 512 -16.48 -6.04 -2.88
C ALA A 512 -17.47 -6.52 -3.95
N LEU A 513 -17.61 -5.80 -5.06
CA LEU A 513 -18.44 -6.23 -6.20
C LEU A 513 -17.91 -7.54 -6.82
N LEU A 514 -16.57 -7.64 -7.02
CA LEU A 514 -15.96 -8.85 -7.57
C LEU A 514 -16.20 -10.07 -6.66
N LEU A 515 -15.95 -9.95 -5.36
CA LEU A 515 -16.15 -11.05 -4.42
C LEU A 515 -17.62 -11.46 -4.35
N ASN A 516 -18.55 -10.49 -4.29
CA ASN A 516 -19.98 -10.79 -4.29
C ASN A 516 -20.40 -11.53 -5.57
N PHE A 517 -19.97 -11.04 -6.74
CA PHE A 517 -20.22 -11.70 -8.02
C PHE A 517 -19.69 -13.15 -8.03
N MET A 518 -18.47 -13.38 -7.55
CA MET A 518 -17.85 -14.72 -7.52
C MET A 518 -18.60 -15.67 -6.57
N ILE A 519 -19.08 -15.18 -5.44
CA ILE A 519 -19.86 -15.98 -4.48
C ILE A 519 -21.22 -16.36 -5.08
N GLU A 520 -21.94 -15.40 -5.67
CA GLU A 520 -23.29 -15.61 -6.23
C GLU A 520 -23.31 -16.53 -7.45
N GLN A 521 -22.24 -16.47 -8.26
CA GLN A 521 -22.13 -17.26 -9.50
C GLN A 521 -21.52 -18.65 -9.29
N SER A 522 -21.18 -19.02 -8.05
CA SER A 522 -20.53 -20.31 -7.76
C SER A 522 -21.56 -21.36 -7.34
N ASP A 523 -21.77 -22.40 -8.18
CA ASP A 523 -22.69 -23.52 -7.90
C ASP A 523 -22.03 -24.67 -7.10
N HIS A 524 -20.72 -24.63 -6.90
CA HIS A 524 -19.95 -25.68 -6.24
C HIS A 524 -19.54 -25.26 -4.83
N VAL A 525 -19.85 -26.12 -3.85
CA VAL A 525 -19.57 -25.90 -2.42
C VAL A 525 -18.11 -25.48 -2.15
N GLU A 526 -17.14 -26.18 -2.74
CA GLU A 526 -15.72 -25.89 -2.53
C GLU A 526 -15.30 -24.52 -3.08
N ILE A 527 -15.94 -24.07 -4.17
CA ILE A 527 -15.66 -22.77 -4.79
C ILE A 527 -16.33 -21.65 -4.00
N GLN A 528 -17.57 -21.85 -3.55
CA GLN A 528 -18.26 -20.90 -2.66
C GLN A 528 -17.48 -20.74 -1.35
N LEU A 529 -17.07 -21.84 -0.74
CA LEU A 529 -16.27 -21.84 0.47
C LEU A 529 -14.96 -21.05 0.29
N PHE A 530 -14.28 -21.24 -0.85
CA PHE A 530 -13.07 -20.49 -1.18
C PHE A 530 -13.33 -18.98 -1.20
N PHE A 531 -14.34 -18.48 -1.94
CA PHE A 531 -14.60 -17.04 -2.06
C PHE A 531 -15.15 -16.42 -0.77
N LEU A 532 -15.96 -17.12 -0.01
CA LEU A 532 -16.40 -16.69 1.32
C LEU A 532 -15.19 -16.50 2.26
N ILE A 533 -14.28 -17.46 2.29
CA ILE A 533 -13.05 -17.36 3.08
C ILE A 533 -12.20 -16.17 2.61
N GLN A 534 -12.06 -15.93 1.30
CA GLN A 534 -11.32 -14.76 0.78
C GLN A 534 -11.96 -13.44 1.25
N ALA A 535 -13.29 -13.35 1.26
CA ALA A 535 -14.00 -12.17 1.73
C ALA A 535 -13.79 -11.93 3.24
N ILE A 536 -13.87 -12.98 4.06
CA ILE A 536 -13.60 -12.90 5.50
C ILE A 536 -12.13 -12.54 5.76
N GLU A 537 -11.19 -13.12 5.02
CA GLU A 537 -9.77 -12.79 5.10
C GLU A 537 -9.49 -11.33 4.74
N GLN A 538 -10.21 -10.75 3.79
CA GLN A 538 -10.14 -9.33 3.49
C GLN A 538 -10.54 -8.48 4.70
N ILE A 539 -11.63 -8.83 5.39
CA ILE A 539 -12.07 -8.13 6.61
C ILE A 539 -11.02 -8.28 7.71
N ARG A 540 -10.53 -9.49 7.97
CA ARG A 540 -9.48 -9.73 8.96
C ARG A 540 -8.22 -8.89 8.69
N ASN A 541 -7.75 -8.84 7.45
CA ASN A 541 -6.50 -8.17 7.08
C ASN A 541 -6.64 -6.65 6.92
N THR A 542 -7.78 -6.18 6.42
CA THR A 542 -7.98 -4.77 6.03
C THR A 542 -8.75 -3.98 7.10
N PHE A 543 -9.58 -4.64 7.91
CA PHE A 543 -10.27 -3.98 9.02
C PHE A 543 -9.55 -4.24 10.35
N PHE A 544 -9.60 -5.47 10.88
CA PHE A 544 -9.08 -5.76 12.22
C PHE A 544 -7.57 -5.57 12.35
N ARG A 545 -6.80 -6.10 11.42
CA ARG A 545 -5.34 -5.99 11.46
C ARG A 545 -4.85 -4.55 11.29
N GLN A 546 -5.48 -3.77 10.42
CA GLN A 546 -5.10 -2.36 10.23
C GLN A 546 -5.53 -1.50 11.42
N ALA A 547 -6.66 -1.80 12.04
CA ALA A 547 -7.08 -1.16 13.29
C ALA A 547 -6.13 -1.47 14.45
N LEU A 548 -5.63 -2.71 14.56
CA LEU A 548 -4.59 -3.08 15.52
C LEU A 548 -3.33 -2.22 15.33
N PHE A 549 -2.87 -2.03 14.09
CA PHE A 549 -1.72 -1.17 13.79
C PHE A 549 -2.02 0.30 14.13
N ALA A 550 -3.22 0.79 13.82
CA ALA A 550 -3.63 2.15 14.12
C ALA A 550 -3.69 2.39 15.64
N GLU A 551 -4.27 1.48 16.40
CA GLU A 551 -4.31 1.55 17.87
C GLU A 551 -2.90 1.53 18.49
N PHE A 552 -2.03 0.66 17.95
CA PHE A 552 -0.62 0.65 18.36
C PHE A 552 0.05 1.99 18.09
N GLU A 553 -0.13 2.53 16.86
CA GLU A 553 0.42 3.83 16.46
C GLU A 553 -0.06 4.97 17.35
N GLU A 554 -1.35 5.00 17.71
CA GLU A 554 -1.89 5.99 18.64
C GLU A 554 -1.25 5.88 20.02
N GLN A 555 -1.20 4.67 20.60
CA GLN A 555 -0.64 4.44 21.93
C GLN A 555 0.83 4.86 22.03
N ILE A 556 1.66 4.53 21.03
CA ILE A 556 3.08 4.91 21.05
C ILE A 556 3.29 6.41 20.85
N ASN A 557 2.47 7.07 20.03
CA ASN A 557 2.49 8.53 19.90
C ASN A 557 2.07 9.22 21.19
N GLN A 558 0.98 8.78 21.86
CA GLN A 558 0.50 9.33 23.12
C GLN A 558 1.57 9.23 24.23
N ARG A 559 2.24 8.07 24.38
CA ARG A 559 3.32 7.87 25.37
C ARG A 559 4.52 8.78 25.07
N THR A 560 4.91 8.93 23.81
CA THR A 560 5.98 9.86 23.41
C THR A 560 5.62 11.30 23.74
N GLN A 561 4.37 11.72 23.54
CA GLN A 561 3.87 13.05 23.90
C GLN A 561 3.89 13.30 25.42
N GLN A 562 3.73 12.23 26.21
CA GLN A 562 3.85 12.27 27.68
C GLN A 562 5.31 12.26 28.18
N GLY A 563 6.28 12.25 27.25
CA GLY A 563 7.72 12.25 27.56
C GLY A 563 8.31 10.85 27.82
N GLU A 564 7.56 9.77 27.53
CA GLU A 564 8.09 8.41 27.66
C GLU A 564 9.04 8.09 26.52
N THR A 565 10.21 7.53 26.84
CA THR A 565 11.13 6.95 25.85
C THR A 565 10.75 5.51 25.60
N LEU A 566 10.44 5.20 24.33
CA LEU A 566 10.02 3.87 23.90
C LEU A 566 11.22 3.11 23.29
N THR A 567 11.75 2.17 24.07
CA THR A 567 12.76 1.21 23.58
C THR A 567 12.12 0.15 22.69
N GLY A 568 12.91 -0.57 21.90
CA GLY A 568 12.41 -1.68 21.09
C GLY A 568 11.65 -2.72 21.92
N GLU A 569 12.16 -3.08 23.10
CA GLU A 569 11.52 -4.01 24.03
C GLU A 569 10.15 -3.50 24.51
N LYS A 570 10.03 -2.22 24.89
CA LYS A 570 8.75 -1.62 25.27
C LYS A 570 7.75 -1.65 24.12
N LEU A 571 8.21 -1.32 22.92
CA LEU A 571 7.38 -1.37 21.70
C LEU A 571 6.89 -2.80 21.45
N SER A 572 7.75 -3.81 21.56
CA SER A 572 7.37 -5.21 21.38
C SER A 572 6.41 -5.69 22.46
N GLY A 573 6.59 -5.27 23.71
CA GLY A 573 5.66 -5.59 24.79
C GLY A 573 4.26 -5.00 24.58
N LEU A 574 4.19 -3.73 24.15
CA LEU A 574 2.92 -3.05 23.83
C LEU A 574 2.23 -3.73 22.64
N TYR A 575 2.98 -4.01 21.57
CA TYR A 575 2.43 -4.65 20.40
C TYR A 575 1.93 -6.06 20.67
N LEU A 576 2.70 -6.87 21.42
CA LEU A 576 2.31 -8.22 21.80
C LEU A 576 1.01 -8.24 22.62
N LYS A 577 0.86 -7.28 23.55
CA LYS A 577 -0.38 -7.15 24.35
C LYS A 577 -1.59 -6.88 23.45
N LEU A 578 -1.46 -5.97 22.47
CA LEU A 578 -2.52 -5.69 21.51
C LEU A 578 -2.80 -6.91 20.62
N LEU A 579 -1.76 -7.52 20.07
CA LEU A 579 -1.87 -8.70 19.21
C LEU A 579 -2.64 -9.83 19.93
N ARG A 580 -2.30 -10.11 21.19
CA ARG A 580 -2.97 -11.14 22.00
C ARG A 580 -4.42 -10.80 22.26
N ARG A 581 -4.73 -9.55 22.59
CA ARG A 581 -6.11 -9.10 22.81
C ARG A 581 -6.96 -9.23 21.53
N TYR A 582 -6.46 -8.78 20.38
CA TYR A 582 -7.22 -8.81 19.13
C TYR A 582 -7.54 -10.23 18.67
N TYR A 583 -6.63 -11.16 18.88
CA TYR A 583 -6.79 -12.54 18.40
C TYR A 583 -7.25 -13.54 19.47
N GLY A 584 -7.50 -13.08 20.70
CA GLY A 584 -8.08 -13.95 21.74
C GLY A 584 -7.09 -14.96 22.33
N HIS A 585 -5.83 -14.54 22.54
CA HIS A 585 -4.83 -15.44 23.14
C HIS A 585 -5.16 -15.80 24.60
N ASP A 586 -5.54 -14.79 25.38
CA ASP A 586 -5.84 -14.96 26.80
C ASP A 586 -7.18 -15.71 27.00
N GLU A 587 -8.04 -15.73 25.99
CA GLU A 587 -9.28 -16.49 25.91
C GLU A 587 -9.07 -17.92 25.35
N GLY A 588 -7.83 -18.32 25.09
CA GLY A 588 -7.49 -19.66 24.58
C GLY A 588 -7.90 -19.92 23.14
N ILE A 589 -8.16 -18.88 22.33
CA ILE A 589 -8.60 -19.02 20.95
C ILE A 589 -7.43 -19.30 20.02
N ILE A 590 -6.29 -18.62 20.25
CA ILE A 590 -5.07 -18.80 19.46
C ILE A 590 -3.83 -18.70 20.33
N GLU A 591 -2.83 -19.53 20.08
CA GLU A 591 -1.53 -19.42 20.73
C GLU A 591 -0.62 -18.44 20.00
N ILE A 592 -0.12 -17.40 20.72
CA ILE A 592 0.75 -16.36 20.21
C ILE A 592 2.07 -16.34 20.99
N ASP A 593 3.13 -16.85 20.37
CA ASP A 593 4.49 -16.84 20.92
C ASP A 593 4.98 -15.40 21.11
N PRO A 594 5.65 -15.08 22.24
CA PRO A 594 6.21 -13.76 22.49
C PRO A 594 7.13 -13.21 21.39
N ILE A 595 7.72 -14.07 20.56
CA ILE A 595 8.57 -13.64 19.43
C ILE A 595 7.82 -12.74 18.46
N TYR A 596 6.51 -12.90 18.29
CA TYR A 596 5.71 -12.11 17.36
C TYR A 596 5.45 -10.68 17.83
N GLY A 597 5.78 -10.36 19.08
CA GLY A 597 5.76 -8.99 19.59
C GLY A 597 6.62 -8.02 18.79
N ILE A 598 7.65 -8.51 18.04
CA ILE A 598 8.51 -7.68 17.18
C ILE A 598 7.87 -7.31 15.83
N GLU A 599 6.69 -7.84 15.51
CA GLU A 599 6.06 -7.65 14.18
C GLU A 599 5.88 -6.18 13.80
N TRP A 600 5.69 -5.27 14.77
CA TRP A 600 5.61 -3.84 14.54
C TRP A 600 6.80 -3.30 13.72
N ALA A 601 7.99 -3.88 13.91
CA ALA A 601 9.19 -3.44 13.20
C ALA A 601 9.11 -3.65 11.68
N SER A 602 8.27 -4.58 11.20
CA SER A 602 8.03 -4.82 9.78
C SER A 602 6.99 -3.88 9.16
N VAL A 603 6.26 -3.12 9.99
CA VAL A 603 5.16 -2.25 9.56
C VAL A 603 5.69 -0.88 9.15
N ARG A 604 6.14 -0.76 7.90
CA ARG A 604 6.69 0.52 7.38
C ARG A 604 5.70 1.69 7.46
N HIS A 605 4.40 1.40 7.51
CA HIS A 605 3.35 2.43 7.56
C HIS A 605 3.37 3.24 8.85
N LEU A 606 3.97 2.74 9.94
CA LEU A 606 4.20 3.50 11.18
C LEU A 606 5.11 4.73 10.98
N TYR A 607 5.76 4.85 9.81
CA TYR A 607 6.52 6.03 9.40
C TYR A 607 5.74 7.00 8.50
N LEU A 608 4.42 6.77 8.31
CA LEU A 608 3.54 7.54 7.42
C LEU A 608 2.42 8.29 8.17
N ASP A 609 2.66 8.64 9.41
CA ASP A 609 1.87 9.60 10.20
C ASP A 609 0.34 9.28 10.22
N PHE A 610 -0.04 8.19 10.88
CA PHE A 610 -1.43 7.72 10.99
C PHE A 610 -2.08 7.38 9.64
N TYR A 611 -1.37 6.65 8.82
CA TYR A 611 -1.90 6.23 7.51
C TYR A 611 -2.87 5.05 7.59
N VAL A 612 -2.59 4.05 8.46
CA VAL A 612 -3.19 2.71 8.36
C VAL A 612 -4.68 2.63 8.70
N TYR A 613 -5.21 3.52 9.56
CA TYR A 613 -6.63 3.52 9.90
C TYR A 613 -7.53 3.72 8.66
N GLN A 614 -7.01 4.38 7.63
CA GLN A 614 -7.73 4.68 6.39
C GLN A 614 -8.15 3.41 5.63
N TYR A 615 -7.42 2.32 5.77
CA TYR A 615 -7.82 1.04 5.19
C TYR A 615 -9.09 0.49 5.85
N ALA A 616 -9.18 0.53 7.17
CA ALA A 616 -10.33 0.04 7.91
C ALA A 616 -11.58 0.89 7.67
N THR A 617 -11.44 2.22 7.70
CA THR A 617 -12.55 3.15 7.41
C THR A 617 -13.01 3.03 5.96
N SER A 618 -12.09 2.86 5.01
CA SER A 618 -12.45 2.69 3.60
C SER A 618 -13.18 1.37 3.33
N LEU A 619 -12.77 0.28 4.01
CA LEU A 619 -13.47 -1.00 3.88
C LEU A 619 -14.90 -0.92 4.43
N ALA A 620 -15.11 -0.28 5.59
CA ALA A 620 -16.44 -0.08 6.15
C ALA A 620 -17.32 0.77 5.20
N ALA A 621 -16.77 1.87 4.68
CA ALA A 621 -17.49 2.73 3.75
C ALA A 621 -17.83 2.01 2.44
N SER A 622 -16.87 1.30 1.84
CA SER A 622 -17.07 0.62 0.57
C SER A 622 -18.02 -0.57 0.68
N SER A 623 -18.03 -1.28 1.81
CA SER A 623 -18.98 -2.37 2.05
C SER A 623 -20.42 -1.86 2.08
N LEU A 624 -20.71 -0.80 2.83
CA LEU A 624 -22.04 -0.18 2.87
C LEU A 624 -22.45 0.34 1.48
N LEU A 625 -21.56 1.02 0.77
CA LEU A 625 -21.85 1.52 -0.58
C LEU A 625 -22.13 0.37 -1.57
N ALA A 626 -21.35 -0.73 -1.49
CA ALA A 626 -21.55 -1.90 -2.34
C ALA A 626 -22.88 -2.58 -2.05
N ASP A 627 -23.23 -2.77 -0.78
CA ASP A 627 -24.50 -3.38 -0.38
C ASP A 627 -25.70 -2.52 -0.86
N GLN A 628 -25.63 -1.20 -0.74
CA GLN A 628 -26.67 -0.29 -1.25
C GLN A 628 -26.83 -0.38 -2.78
N VAL A 629 -25.73 -0.49 -3.52
CA VAL A 629 -25.74 -0.58 -4.99
C VAL A 629 -26.24 -1.95 -5.44
N LEU A 630 -25.77 -3.04 -4.84
CA LEU A 630 -26.17 -4.41 -5.14
C LEU A 630 -27.66 -4.64 -4.83
N ALA A 631 -28.16 -4.09 -3.72
CA ALA A 631 -29.57 -4.13 -3.36
C ALA A 631 -30.46 -3.24 -4.27
N GLY A 632 -29.90 -2.52 -5.24
CA GLY A 632 -30.66 -1.64 -6.13
C GLY A 632 -31.33 -0.47 -5.40
N GLN A 633 -30.80 -0.05 -4.24
CA GLN A 633 -31.37 1.03 -3.46
C GLN A 633 -31.47 2.32 -4.29
N GLN A 634 -32.61 2.98 -4.25
CA GLN A 634 -32.88 4.14 -5.09
C GLN A 634 -31.79 5.20 -4.97
N GLY A 635 -31.18 5.56 -6.10
CA GLY A 635 -30.16 6.60 -6.22
C GLY A 635 -28.77 6.21 -5.68
N SER A 636 -28.56 5.00 -5.15
CA SER A 636 -27.25 4.56 -4.60
C SER A 636 -26.14 4.60 -5.64
N ARG A 637 -26.38 4.07 -6.84
CA ARG A 637 -25.46 4.14 -7.97
C ARG A 637 -25.04 5.58 -8.30
N GLU A 638 -26.00 6.49 -8.39
CA GLU A 638 -25.71 7.88 -8.75
C GLU A 638 -24.94 8.58 -7.61
N ARG A 639 -25.27 8.34 -6.35
CA ARG A 639 -24.49 8.85 -5.20
C ARG A 639 -23.05 8.38 -5.24
N TYR A 640 -22.81 7.09 -5.53
CA TYR A 640 -21.46 6.56 -5.69
C TYR A 640 -20.73 7.19 -6.88
N MET A 641 -21.35 7.32 -8.04
CA MET A 641 -20.76 7.99 -9.20
C MET A 641 -20.42 9.46 -8.94
N ASN A 642 -21.24 10.16 -8.14
CA ASN A 642 -20.98 11.53 -7.72
C ASN A 642 -19.78 11.59 -6.76
N LEU A 643 -19.59 10.62 -5.88
CA LEU A 643 -18.38 10.50 -5.06
C LEU A 643 -17.12 10.38 -5.94
N LEU A 644 -17.14 9.52 -6.98
CA LEU A 644 -16.01 9.38 -7.91
C LEU A 644 -15.69 10.67 -8.68
N ARG A 645 -16.69 11.49 -8.95
CA ARG A 645 -16.54 12.78 -9.67
C ARG A 645 -16.11 13.94 -8.78
N ALA A 646 -16.20 13.79 -7.48
CA ALA A 646 -16.13 14.90 -6.54
C ALA A 646 -14.74 15.52 -6.34
N GLY A 647 -13.66 14.76 -6.51
CA GLY A 647 -12.31 15.23 -6.22
C GLY A 647 -12.16 15.76 -4.78
N ARG A 648 -11.67 16.99 -4.65
CA ARG A 648 -11.56 17.78 -3.40
C ARG A 648 -12.60 18.90 -3.32
N SER A 649 -13.75 18.74 -3.89
CA SER A 649 -14.79 19.78 -3.88
C SER A 649 -15.32 20.08 -2.47
N LEU A 650 -15.25 19.10 -1.57
CA LEU A 650 -15.61 19.16 -0.15
C LEU A 650 -14.59 18.36 0.70
N PRO A 651 -14.59 18.53 2.03
CA PRO A 651 -13.88 17.63 2.94
C PRO A 651 -14.28 16.16 2.72
N PRO A 652 -13.35 15.20 2.81
CA PRO A 652 -13.60 13.83 2.39
C PRO A 652 -14.71 13.13 3.18
N HIS A 653 -14.89 13.46 4.45
CA HIS A 653 -15.97 12.90 5.27
C HIS A 653 -17.35 13.44 4.84
N GLU A 654 -17.45 14.68 4.38
CA GLU A 654 -18.69 15.24 3.83
C GLU A 654 -19.03 14.60 2.48
N LEU A 655 -18.03 14.30 1.65
CA LEU A 655 -18.23 13.58 0.39
C LEU A 655 -18.81 12.19 0.64
N LEU A 656 -18.33 11.47 1.66
CA LEU A 656 -18.89 10.18 2.06
C LEU A 656 -20.31 10.31 2.59
N LYS A 657 -20.61 11.33 3.42
CA LYS A 657 -21.98 11.60 3.89
C LYS A 657 -22.94 11.85 2.73
N ASN A 658 -22.52 12.61 1.73
CA ASN A 658 -23.31 12.86 0.52
C ASN A 658 -23.51 11.58 -0.31
N ALA A 659 -22.60 10.62 -0.21
CA ALA A 659 -22.72 9.31 -0.81
C ALA A 659 -23.60 8.34 0.01
N GLY A 660 -23.99 8.71 1.24
CA GLY A 660 -24.83 7.94 2.13
C GLY A 660 -24.03 7.17 3.21
N VAL A 661 -22.80 7.59 3.52
CA VAL A 661 -21.94 6.93 4.52
C VAL A 661 -21.42 7.94 5.54
N ASP A 662 -21.85 7.84 6.79
CA ASP A 662 -21.31 8.61 7.90
C ASP A 662 -20.42 7.76 8.80
N LEU A 663 -19.10 7.84 8.61
CA LEU A 663 -18.12 7.10 9.40
C LEU A 663 -18.00 7.60 10.86
N SER A 664 -18.69 8.65 11.27
CA SER A 664 -18.79 9.06 12.68
C SER A 664 -19.89 8.29 13.43
N GLU A 665 -20.76 7.58 12.70
CA GLU A 665 -21.84 6.75 13.23
C GLU A 665 -21.46 5.27 13.23
N PRO A 666 -22.12 4.40 14.04
CA PRO A 666 -21.83 2.97 14.11
C PRO A 666 -22.27 2.20 12.86
N GLU A 667 -23.28 2.67 12.13
CA GLU A 667 -23.96 1.94 11.04
C GLU A 667 -23.01 1.34 9.98
N PRO A 668 -22.03 2.07 9.42
CA PRO A 668 -21.14 1.49 8.40
C PRO A 668 -20.29 0.32 8.91
N TYR A 669 -19.92 0.36 10.18
CA TYR A 669 -19.14 -0.69 10.82
C TYR A 669 -20.02 -1.89 11.18
N GLN A 670 -21.23 -1.65 11.66
CA GLN A 670 -22.22 -2.67 11.98
C GLN A 670 -22.55 -3.50 10.73
N ILE A 671 -22.85 -2.85 9.60
CA ILE A 671 -23.15 -3.51 8.32
C ILE A 671 -21.99 -4.38 7.86
N LEU A 672 -20.75 -3.90 7.97
CA LEU A 672 -19.56 -4.70 7.66
C LEU A 672 -19.48 -5.96 8.55
N MET A 673 -19.82 -5.85 9.84
CA MET A 673 -19.78 -6.96 10.79
C MET A 673 -20.96 -7.93 10.59
N ASP A 674 -22.13 -7.43 10.28
CA ASP A 674 -23.30 -8.26 9.95
C ASP A 674 -23.04 -9.08 8.67
N ARG A 675 -22.40 -8.46 7.68
CA ARG A 675 -21.92 -9.16 6.48
C ARG A 675 -20.89 -10.24 6.82
N MET A 676 -19.95 -9.95 7.71
CA MET A 676 -18.97 -10.95 8.17
C MET A 676 -19.66 -12.12 8.86
N ASN A 677 -20.66 -11.87 9.73
CA ASN A 677 -21.43 -12.90 10.40
C ASN A 677 -22.19 -13.77 9.41
N THR A 678 -22.88 -13.16 8.44
CA THR A 678 -23.59 -13.89 7.38
C THR A 678 -22.64 -14.83 6.61
N MET A 679 -21.44 -14.34 6.26
CA MET A 679 -20.45 -15.18 5.59
C MET A 679 -19.92 -16.30 6.49
N LEU A 680 -19.75 -16.05 7.80
CA LEU A 680 -19.36 -17.08 8.77
C LEU A 680 -20.44 -18.17 8.90
N ASP A 681 -21.73 -17.78 8.98
CA ASP A 681 -22.87 -18.70 9.01
C ASP A 681 -22.89 -19.60 7.75
N GLN A 682 -22.65 -19.02 6.58
CA GLN A 682 -22.58 -19.74 5.31
C GLN A 682 -21.40 -20.74 5.29
N VAL A 683 -20.22 -20.32 5.74
CA VAL A 683 -19.03 -21.20 5.80
C VAL A 683 -19.27 -22.35 6.77
N GLU A 684 -19.83 -22.10 7.94
CA GLU A 684 -20.18 -23.16 8.90
C GLU A 684 -21.16 -24.16 8.31
N ALA A 685 -22.23 -23.70 7.66
CA ALA A 685 -23.22 -24.57 7.01
C ALA A 685 -22.60 -25.45 5.91
N LEU A 686 -21.75 -24.87 5.05
CA LEU A 686 -21.06 -25.64 3.99
C LEU A 686 -20.07 -26.67 4.54
N ILE A 687 -19.42 -26.39 5.67
CA ILE A 687 -18.53 -27.34 6.35
C ILE A 687 -19.35 -28.48 6.95
N ASP A 688 -20.47 -28.18 7.62
CA ASP A 688 -21.35 -29.20 8.19
C ASP A 688 -21.91 -30.13 7.12
N GLU A 689 -22.33 -29.61 5.97
CA GLU A 689 -22.77 -30.39 4.82
C GLU A 689 -21.68 -31.32 4.28
N ARG A 690 -20.43 -30.81 4.16
CA ARG A 690 -19.31 -31.62 3.72
C ARG A 690 -18.99 -32.76 4.70
N GLU A 691 -18.93 -32.45 6.00
CA GLU A 691 -18.66 -33.47 7.05
C GLU A 691 -19.75 -34.57 7.06
N HIS A 692 -21.02 -34.21 6.85
CA HIS A 692 -22.12 -35.19 6.73
C HIS A 692 -21.98 -36.08 5.49
N ASN A 693 -21.58 -35.51 4.36
CA ASN A 693 -21.41 -36.24 3.11
C ASN A 693 -20.22 -37.21 3.20
N ASP A 694 -19.11 -36.80 3.83
CA ASP A 694 -17.93 -37.65 4.07
C ASP A 694 -18.28 -38.86 4.96
N VAL A 695 -19.02 -38.64 6.06
CA VAL A 695 -19.48 -39.72 6.96
C VAL A 695 -20.45 -40.66 6.25
N ALA A 696 -21.34 -40.15 5.40
CA ALA A 696 -22.27 -40.97 4.62
C ALA A 696 -21.51 -41.83 3.58
N ALA A 697 -20.49 -41.32 2.94
CA ALA A 697 -19.66 -42.05 2.00
C ALA A 697 -18.83 -43.17 2.68
N GLU A 698 -18.30 -42.94 3.90
CA GLU A 698 -17.58 -43.92 4.69
C GLU A 698 -18.51 -45.03 5.25
N SER A 699 -19.78 -44.71 5.57
CA SER A 699 -20.76 -45.65 6.10
C SER A 699 -21.46 -46.48 5.02
N GLY A 700 -21.36 -46.07 3.74
CA GLY A 700 -21.99 -46.74 2.60
C GLY A 700 -21.09 -47.77 1.90
N ASN A 701 -19.81 -47.93 2.31
CA ASN A 701 -18.90 -48.98 1.91
C ASN A 701 -18.76 -50.02 3.00
#